data_d9cca997ed958653d77a0315fd54f7d7
#
_entry.id   d9cca997ed958653d77a0315fd54f7d7
#
_cell.length_a   1.000
_cell.length_b   1.000
_cell.length_c   1.000
_cell.angle_alpha   90.00
_cell.angle_beta   90.00
_cell.angle_gamma   90.00
#
_symmetry.space_group_name_H-M   'P 1'
#
loop_
_entity.id
_entity.type
_entity.pdbx_description
1 polymer ?
#
loop_
_entity_poly.entity_id
_entity_poly.type
_entity_poly.pdbx_seq_one_letter_code
_entity_poly.pdbx_strand_id
1 'polypeptide(L)'
;MYKTGFIFKVLSLLLCLSSFQTAYSQDKPIAFPGAEGFGRYTTGGRGGAVYHVTNLNDSGTGSFRWACERSGIRTIVFDVSGTIHLKSELKLRNGNVTIAGQTAPGDGICIADYPFVIAADNVIIRFLRFRLGDQYVDDEKNQGDGLGGTDNKNIIVDHCSVSWSIDECLSVYGSENTTVQWCIAAQSLRESGHSKGAHGYGGNWGGSGATYHHNLLAHHESRAPRLGPRPDTQTDERMDMRNNVIYNWAGNGCYGGEGMNVNIVNNYYKPGPATNTRKTDMQKRIAGIGIRTSEYTDHDTDKPNEWDVMWHVWGDFYVDGNVNPKYSDVTNDNWTYGIYNQISNSGNDNTFTQETRDTMRLSEPLTFEAVTTHSAEMAYDRVLAYAGASQHRDWVDELVVNDTRNGGASCTGTSSATSKLPGIIDSQDDLKQAFPDAGDDWSAWPELKSEAAPLDTDGDGMPDAWEDANGLDKNNASDGKTIGADGYSNLERYMNSIVAEIMEAGNEGGTLLSGNQIYDDDNDPSDGETVVYELSSDTYLNSDSGNSALWIFNNGFSISNDGGKGYSKGEQGCVKYSSGVQFTVNIPSGKKVTKVGIYGYDNYADGDSYLAELNGMEYSETDYVFPAKIGTTPVYKSYDIELVSPAEGTFTFKAAGKQCVWKLSLTTTTPTGISEINTDEKNAGKIYNLQGVEMKGSLQPGIYIRNGKKFVVK
;
A
#
# COMPACT_ATOMS: atom_id res chain seq x y z
N MET A 1 42.12 -62.32 19.35
CA MET A 1 40.67 -62.11 19.17
C MET A 1 40.22 -60.82 19.94
N TYR A 2 40.74 -59.70 19.63
CA TYR A 2 40.29 -58.38 20.17
C TYR A 2 40.85 -57.28 19.29
N LYS A 3 40.23 -57.00 18.12
CA LYS A 3 40.50 -55.81 17.30
C LYS A 3 39.39 -55.43 16.31
N THR A 4 38.18 -55.99 16.40
CA THR A 4 37.11 -55.74 15.46
C THR A 4 35.91 -54.98 16.03
N GLY A 5 35.93 -54.62 17.35
CA GLY A 5 34.79 -53.97 18.02
C GLY A 5 34.82 -52.43 18.04
N PHE A 6 35.95 -51.80 17.66
CA PHE A 6 36.10 -50.34 17.83
C PHE A 6 35.74 -49.53 16.56
N ILE A 7 35.82 -50.14 15.39
CA ILE A 7 35.55 -49.47 14.10
C ILE A 7 34.04 -49.36 13.86
N PHE A 8 33.20 -50.26 14.37
CA PHE A 8 31.75 -50.19 14.19
C PHE A 8 31.05 -49.17 15.07
N LYS A 9 31.64 -48.76 16.21
CA LYS A 9 31.07 -47.69 17.07
C LYS A 9 31.41 -46.28 16.63
N VAL A 10 32.47 -46.08 15.86
CA VAL A 10 32.84 -44.78 15.31
C VAL A 10 32.04 -44.48 14.02
N LEU A 11 31.72 -45.51 13.23
CA LEU A 11 30.89 -45.36 12.04
C LEU A 11 29.41 -45.13 12.36
N SER A 12 28.86 -45.61 13.50
CA SER A 12 27.48 -45.30 13.91
C SER A 12 27.35 -43.93 14.52
N LEU A 13 28.43 -43.31 15.00
CA LEU A 13 28.39 -41.92 15.54
C LEU A 13 28.57 -40.88 14.46
N LEU A 14 29.15 -41.22 13.32
CA LEU A 14 29.29 -40.34 12.14
C LEU A 14 28.02 -40.35 11.25
N LEU A 15 27.16 -41.36 11.34
CA LEU A 15 25.90 -41.39 10.59
C LEU A 15 24.74 -40.71 11.32
N CYS A 16 24.89 -40.34 12.61
CA CYS A 16 23.87 -39.59 13.36
C CYS A 16 24.09 -38.07 13.36
N LEU A 17 25.15 -37.57 12.70
CA LEU A 17 25.45 -36.12 12.60
C LEU A 17 25.09 -35.51 11.25
N SER A 18 24.41 -36.23 10.37
CA SER A 18 24.07 -35.73 9.02
C SER A 18 22.57 -35.59 8.74
N SER A 19 21.73 -35.40 9.77
CA SER A 19 20.30 -35.15 9.55
C SER A 19 19.67 -34.17 10.54
N PHE A 20 20.37 -33.12 10.95
CA PHE A 20 19.72 -31.86 11.29
C PHE A 20 19.79 -30.96 10.07
N GLN A 21 19.12 -31.33 8.98
CA GLN A 21 18.50 -30.35 8.13
C GLN A 21 17.42 -29.70 9.01
N THR A 22 17.73 -28.52 9.53
CA THR A 22 16.69 -27.56 9.89
C THR A 22 15.85 -27.41 8.63
N ALA A 23 14.68 -28.06 8.61
CA ALA A 23 13.63 -27.67 7.72
C ALA A 23 13.33 -26.20 8.11
N TYR A 24 13.93 -25.25 7.39
CA TYR A 24 13.37 -23.92 7.28
C TYR A 24 11.96 -24.18 6.77
N SER A 25 10.97 -23.93 7.60
CA SER A 25 9.60 -23.74 7.14
C SER A 25 9.70 -22.68 6.06
N GLN A 26 9.57 -23.07 4.82
CA GLN A 26 9.47 -22.13 3.73
C GLN A 26 8.16 -21.41 4.00
N ASP A 27 8.21 -20.12 4.38
CA ASP A 27 7.02 -19.33 4.65
C ASP A 27 6.08 -19.45 3.45
N LYS A 28 4.81 -19.69 3.70
CA LYS A 28 3.79 -19.85 2.65
C LYS A 28 3.85 -18.59 1.77
N PRO A 29 4.02 -18.72 0.43
CA PRO A 29 4.10 -17.56 -0.42
C PRO A 29 2.80 -16.76 -0.38
N ILE A 30 2.90 -15.45 -0.29
CA ILE A 30 1.76 -14.54 -0.38
C ILE A 30 1.15 -14.56 -1.79
N ALA A 31 -0.03 -13.95 -1.96
CA ALA A 31 -0.76 -13.94 -3.24
C ALA A 31 0.09 -13.39 -4.40
N PHE A 32 0.78 -12.28 -4.15
CA PHE A 32 1.73 -11.63 -5.06
C PHE A 32 2.61 -10.68 -4.22
N PRO A 33 3.78 -10.22 -4.69
CA PRO A 33 4.57 -9.20 -3.99
C PRO A 33 3.73 -7.94 -3.72
N GLY A 34 3.63 -7.53 -2.45
CA GLY A 34 2.76 -6.43 -2.01
C GLY A 34 1.31 -6.85 -1.67
N ALA A 35 0.99 -8.14 -1.66
CA ALA A 35 -0.26 -8.63 -1.08
C ALA A 35 -0.18 -8.58 0.45
N GLU A 36 -1.10 -7.86 1.09
CA GLU A 36 -1.08 -7.57 2.51
C GLU A 36 -2.41 -7.91 3.20
N GLY A 37 -2.45 -7.82 4.53
CA GLY A 37 -3.63 -8.06 5.32
C GLY A 37 -4.10 -9.52 5.35
N PHE A 38 -5.31 -9.75 5.83
CA PHE A 38 -5.85 -11.10 6.05
C PHE A 38 -5.97 -11.93 4.76
N GLY A 39 -6.18 -11.30 3.60
CA GLY A 39 -6.25 -11.96 2.29
C GLY A 39 -4.90 -12.32 1.68
N ARG A 40 -3.78 -11.94 2.28
CA ARG A 40 -2.43 -12.01 1.69
C ARG A 40 -2.00 -13.40 1.22
N TYR A 41 -2.59 -14.45 1.77
CA TYR A 41 -2.26 -15.84 1.42
C TYR A 41 -3.23 -16.48 0.42
N THR A 42 -4.09 -15.69 -0.20
CA THR A 42 -4.96 -16.15 -1.28
C THR A 42 -4.13 -16.67 -2.46
N THR A 43 -4.40 -17.87 -2.93
CA THR A 43 -3.60 -18.50 -3.99
C THR A 43 -4.17 -18.24 -5.39
N GLY A 44 -5.47 -17.92 -5.48
CA GLY A 44 -6.11 -17.67 -6.76
C GLY A 44 -5.92 -18.79 -7.77
N GLY A 45 -5.45 -18.42 -8.95
CA GLY A 45 -5.21 -19.31 -10.08
C GLY A 45 -3.81 -19.91 -10.19
N ARG A 46 -3.00 -19.86 -9.13
CA ARG A 46 -1.58 -20.28 -9.14
C ARG A 46 -1.37 -21.67 -9.73
N GLY A 47 -0.55 -21.75 -10.80
CA GLY A 47 -0.20 -22.98 -11.48
C GLY A 47 -1.34 -23.63 -12.28
N GLY A 48 -2.48 -22.94 -12.45
CA GLY A 48 -3.66 -23.42 -13.14
C GLY A 48 -3.62 -23.25 -14.67
N ALA A 49 -4.78 -23.43 -15.29
CA ALA A 49 -4.98 -23.17 -16.71
C ALA A 49 -5.03 -21.67 -16.99
N VAL A 50 -4.64 -21.25 -18.18
CA VAL A 50 -4.72 -19.85 -18.62
C VAL A 50 -5.89 -19.69 -19.61
N TYR A 51 -6.67 -18.63 -19.44
CA TYR A 51 -7.76 -18.27 -20.32
C TYR A 51 -7.59 -16.83 -20.79
N HIS A 52 -7.49 -16.65 -22.09
CA HIS A 52 -7.31 -15.37 -22.75
C HIS A 52 -8.65 -14.71 -23.06
N VAL A 53 -8.80 -13.46 -22.65
CA VAL A 53 -9.90 -12.59 -23.07
C VAL A 53 -9.44 -11.86 -24.33
N THR A 54 -9.95 -12.31 -25.47
CA THR A 54 -9.51 -11.88 -26.80
C THR A 54 -10.49 -10.92 -27.49
N ASN A 55 -11.63 -10.63 -26.86
CA ASN A 55 -12.63 -9.71 -27.39
C ASN A 55 -13.46 -9.08 -26.26
N LEU A 56 -14.13 -7.97 -26.58
CA LEU A 56 -14.95 -7.18 -25.64
C LEU A 56 -16.43 -7.57 -25.63
N ASN A 57 -16.80 -8.70 -26.21
CA ASN A 57 -18.20 -9.16 -26.23
C ASN A 57 -18.63 -9.59 -24.82
N ASP A 58 -19.94 -9.41 -24.52
CA ASP A 58 -20.50 -9.90 -23.24
C ASP A 58 -20.35 -11.42 -23.08
N SER A 59 -20.48 -12.19 -24.16
CA SER A 59 -20.51 -13.65 -24.10
C SER A 59 -19.89 -14.30 -25.33
N GLY A 60 -19.69 -15.61 -25.27
CA GLY A 60 -19.07 -16.42 -26.35
C GLY A 60 -17.59 -16.66 -26.07
N THR A 61 -16.95 -17.51 -26.85
CA THR A 61 -15.54 -17.88 -26.69
C THR A 61 -14.64 -16.67 -26.75
N GLY A 62 -13.70 -16.57 -25.82
CA GLY A 62 -12.77 -15.46 -25.71
C GLY A 62 -13.35 -14.20 -25.03
N SER A 63 -14.61 -14.21 -24.58
CA SER A 63 -15.16 -13.12 -23.76
C SER A 63 -14.77 -13.28 -22.28
N PHE A 64 -14.83 -12.18 -21.53
CA PHE A 64 -14.57 -12.20 -20.09
C PHE A 64 -15.55 -13.12 -19.32
N ARG A 65 -16.85 -13.06 -19.63
CA ARG A 65 -17.88 -13.94 -19.05
C ARG A 65 -17.54 -15.41 -19.30
N TRP A 66 -17.18 -15.77 -20.54
CA TRP A 66 -16.78 -17.13 -20.89
C TRP A 66 -15.60 -17.61 -20.04
N ALA A 67 -14.58 -16.78 -19.81
CA ALA A 67 -13.42 -17.12 -18.98
C ALA A 67 -13.81 -17.27 -17.50
N CYS A 68 -14.67 -16.40 -16.96
CA CYS A 68 -15.21 -16.48 -15.59
C CYS A 68 -16.00 -17.76 -15.33
N GLU A 69 -16.74 -18.25 -16.32
CA GLU A 69 -17.56 -19.46 -16.25
C GLU A 69 -16.75 -20.76 -16.28
N ARG A 70 -15.47 -20.71 -16.62
CA ARG A 70 -14.60 -21.90 -16.58
C ARG A 70 -14.43 -22.38 -15.15
N SER A 71 -14.23 -23.69 -14.98
CA SER A 71 -13.99 -24.33 -13.69
C SER A 71 -12.51 -24.75 -13.53
N GLY A 72 -12.14 -25.08 -12.30
CA GLY A 72 -10.77 -25.46 -11.95
C GLY A 72 -9.86 -24.27 -11.65
N ILE A 73 -8.65 -24.57 -11.26
CA ILE A 73 -7.62 -23.57 -10.95
C ILE A 73 -7.24 -22.86 -12.26
N ARG A 74 -7.34 -21.52 -12.31
CA ARG A 74 -7.12 -20.79 -13.56
C ARG A 74 -6.70 -19.34 -13.35
N THR A 75 -5.97 -18.82 -14.31
CA THR A 75 -5.68 -17.39 -14.48
C THR A 75 -6.37 -16.87 -15.73
N ILE A 76 -6.99 -15.70 -15.61
CA ILE A 76 -7.62 -14.98 -16.72
C ILE A 76 -6.72 -13.80 -17.07
N VAL A 77 -6.21 -13.79 -18.29
CA VAL A 77 -5.38 -12.73 -18.88
C VAL A 77 -6.12 -12.04 -20.02
N PHE A 78 -5.71 -10.83 -20.38
CA PHE A 78 -6.38 -10.02 -21.39
C PHE A 78 -5.43 -9.71 -22.55
N ASP A 79 -5.88 -10.01 -23.76
CA ASP A 79 -5.19 -9.71 -25.03
C ASP A 79 -5.78 -8.46 -25.71
N VAL A 80 -6.74 -7.81 -25.07
CA VAL A 80 -7.41 -6.60 -25.54
C VAL A 80 -7.59 -5.62 -24.39
N SER A 81 -7.65 -4.33 -24.69
CA SER A 81 -8.16 -3.28 -23.81
C SER A 81 -9.49 -2.72 -24.31
N GLY A 82 -10.29 -2.16 -23.40
CA GLY A 82 -11.57 -1.54 -23.75
C GLY A 82 -12.65 -1.78 -22.71
N THR A 83 -13.86 -1.33 -23.04
CA THR A 83 -15.04 -1.51 -22.18
C THR A 83 -15.85 -2.73 -22.62
N ILE A 84 -16.08 -3.64 -21.67
CA ILE A 84 -16.93 -4.82 -21.84
C ILE A 84 -18.32 -4.49 -21.32
N HIS A 85 -19.26 -4.25 -22.21
CA HIS A 85 -20.65 -3.97 -21.89
C HIS A 85 -21.41 -5.26 -21.59
N LEU A 86 -21.63 -5.55 -20.30
CA LEU A 86 -22.41 -6.70 -19.87
C LEU A 86 -23.89 -6.53 -20.23
N LYS A 87 -24.59 -7.63 -20.48
CA LYS A 87 -26.03 -7.67 -20.74
C LYS A 87 -26.84 -8.27 -19.58
N SER A 88 -26.17 -8.66 -18.54
CA SER A 88 -26.74 -9.15 -17.29
C SER A 88 -25.65 -9.24 -16.23
N GLU A 89 -26.02 -9.31 -14.96
CA GLU A 89 -25.13 -9.59 -13.86
C GLU A 89 -24.13 -10.72 -14.18
N LEU A 90 -22.85 -10.52 -13.82
CA LEU A 90 -21.82 -11.54 -13.95
C LEU A 90 -21.44 -12.06 -12.56
N LYS A 91 -21.93 -13.26 -12.21
CA LYS A 91 -21.54 -13.97 -10.98
C LYS A 91 -20.35 -14.90 -11.22
N LEU A 92 -19.24 -14.65 -10.53
CA LEU A 92 -18.09 -15.53 -10.49
C LEU A 92 -18.36 -16.69 -9.52
N ARG A 93 -18.93 -17.80 -10.03
CA ARG A 93 -19.34 -18.96 -9.23
C ARG A 93 -18.25 -20.03 -9.07
N ASN A 94 -17.17 -19.93 -9.83
CA ASN A 94 -16.07 -20.89 -9.81
C ASN A 94 -14.82 -20.17 -9.25
N GLY A 95 -14.41 -20.55 -8.06
CA GLY A 95 -13.23 -20.01 -7.38
C GLY A 95 -11.91 -20.56 -7.92
N ASN A 96 -10.86 -20.44 -7.11
CA ASN A 96 -9.48 -20.75 -7.46
C ASN A 96 -9.08 -20.03 -8.76
N VAL A 97 -9.27 -18.70 -8.78
CA VAL A 97 -9.06 -17.88 -9.97
C VAL A 97 -8.29 -16.60 -9.67
N THR A 98 -7.37 -16.26 -10.55
CA THR A 98 -6.75 -14.93 -10.65
C THR A 98 -7.26 -14.23 -11.89
N ILE A 99 -7.76 -13.00 -11.75
CA ILE A 99 -8.17 -12.13 -12.86
C ILE A 99 -7.15 -10.99 -12.93
N ALA A 100 -6.31 -11.04 -13.96
CA ALA A 100 -5.10 -10.22 -14.08
C ALA A 100 -5.32 -9.06 -15.08
N GLY A 101 -6.03 -8.01 -14.66
CA GLY A 101 -6.30 -6.83 -15.51
C GLY A 101 -5.04 -6.12 -15.99
N GLN A 102 -3.93 -6.23 -15.25
CA GLN A 102 -2.64 -5.64 -15.62
C GLN A 102 -2.02 -6.22 -16.90
N THR A 103 -2.53 -7.35 -17.40
CA THR A 103 -2.03 -7.94 -18.66
C THR A 103 -2.66 -7.30 -19.91
N ALA A 104 -3.73 -6.52 -19.75
CA ALA A 104 -4.42 -5.88 -20.88
C ALA A 104 -3.48 -4.89 -21.61
N PRO A 105 -3.33 -5.03 -22.94
CA PRO A 105 -2.45 -4.17 -23.72
C PRO A 105 -3.09 -2.81 -24.01
N GLY A 106 -2.46 -1.71 -23.55
CA GLY A 106 -2.97 -0.33 -23.70
C GLY A 106 -3.65 0.16 -22.43
N ASP A 107 -4.85 0.74 -22.53
CA ASP A 107 -5.49 1.50 -21.44
C ASP A 107 -6.22 0.64 -20.40
N GLY A 108 -6.18 -0.70 -20.53
CA GLY A 108 -6.79 -1.63 -19.59
C GLY A 108 -8.28 -1.91 -19.85
N ILE A 109 -8.93 -2.56 -18.89
CA ILE A 109 -10.30 -3.09 -19.02
C ILE A 109 -11.28 -2.37 -18.09
N CYS A 110 -12.46 -2.06 -18.58
CA CYS A 110 -13.65 -1.68 -17.82
C CYS A 110 -14.77 -2.70 -18.02
N ILE A 111 -15.33 -3.20 -16.91
CA ILE A 111 -16.54 -4.03 -16.89
C ILE A 111 -17.72 -3.10 -16.62
N ALA A 112 -18.67 -3.03 -17.53
CA ALA A 112 -19.70 -2.00 -17.56
C ALA A 112 -21.12 -2.54 -17.46
N ASP A 113 -22.05 -1.67 -17.09
CA ASP A 113 -23.51 -1.78 -17.20
C ASP A 113 -24.19 -2.64 -16.12
N TYR A 114 -23.64 -3.77 -15.73
CA TYR A 114 -24.21 -4.67 -14.74
C TYR A 114 -23.20 -5.07 -13.66
N PRO A 115 -23.68 -5.46 -12.45
CA PRO A 115 -22.84 -5.89 -11.36
C PRO A 115 -21.89 -7.03 -11.68
N PHE A 116 -20.67 -6.97 -11.10
CA PHE A 116 -19.78 -8.12 -10.99
C PHE A 116 -19.79 -8.64 -9.56
N VAL A 117 -20.18 -9.90 -9.37
CA VAL A 117 -20.37 -10.49 -8.03
C VAL A 117 -19.42 -11.66 -7.81
N ILE A 118 -18.58 -11.56 -6.78
CA ILE A 118 -17.77 -12.68 -6.27
C ILE A 118 -18.71 -13.61 -5.50
N ALA A 119 -18.89 -14.83 -5.99
CA ALA A 119 -19.75 -15.87 -5.41
C ALA A 119 -18.98 -17.20 -5.28
N ALA A 120 -17.70 -17.11 -4.96
CA ALA A 120 -16.80 -18.26 -4.82
C ALA A 120 -15.56 -17.89 -3.98
N ASP A 121 -14.91 -18.89 -3.46
CA ASP A 121 -13.70 -18.77 -2.63
C ASP A 121 -12.41 -18.72 -3.46
N ASN A 122 -11.35 -18.22 -2.85
CA ASN A 122 -9.99 -18.18 -3.38
C ASN A 122 -9.89 -17.41 -4.71
N VAL A 123 -10.14 -16.10 -4.63
CA VAL A 123 -10.23 -15.18 -5.77
C VAL A 123 -9.25 -14.02 -5.61
N ILE A 124 -8.48 -13.76 -6.67
CA ILE A 124 -7.61 -12.60 -6.83
C ILE A 124 -8.13 -11.76 -8.01
N ILE A 125 -8.38 -10.47 -7.80
CA ILE A 125 -8.81 -9.52 -8.84
C ILE A 125 -7.88 -8.30 -8.79
N ARG A 126 -7.25 -7.96 -9.92
CA ARG A 126 -6.27 -6.89 -9.97
C ARG A 126 -6.43 -5.98 -11.20
N PHE A 127 -6.25 -4.67 -11.02
CA PHE A 127 -6.14 -3.65 -12.07
C PHE A 127 -7.31 -3.60 -13.06
N LEU A 128 -8.55 -3.76 -12.56
CA LEU A 128 -9.76 -3.66 -13.36
C LEU A 128 -10.61 -2.46 -12.95
N ARG A 129 -11.45 -2.00 -13.87
CA ARG A 129 -12.51 -1.03 -13.59
C ARG A 129 -13.88 -1.70 -13.65
N PHE A 130 -14.79 -1.28 -12.76
CA PHE A 130 -16.18 -1.73 -12.71
C PHE A 130 -17.07 -0.49 -12.65
N ARG A 131 -17.89 -0.26 -13.67
CA ARG A 131 -18.74 0.93 -13.78
C ARG A 131 -20.11 0.54 -14.29
N LEU A 132 -21.14 0.71 -13.46
CA LEU A 132 -22.48 0.33 -13.87
C LEU A 132 -23.10 1.39 -14.78
N GLY A 133 -23.18 2.63 -14.32
CA GLY A 133 -23.94 3.68 -15.00
C GLY A 133 -25.46 3.52 -14.84
N ASP A 134 -26.21 4.48 -15.36
CA ASP A 134 -27.66 4.56 -15.20
C ASP A 134 -28.49 4.00 -16.37
N GLN A 135 -27.81 3.50 -17.41
CA GLN A 135 -28.52 3.15 -18.67
C GLN A 135 -29.48 1.95 -18.51
N TYR A 136 -29.31 1.12 -17.46
CA TYR A 136 -30.16 -0.05 -17.19
C TYR A 136 -30.80 -0.02 -15.80
N VAL A 137 -31.04 1.16 -15.23
CA VAL A 137 -31.66 1.31 -13.91
C VAL A 137 -33.12 0.82 -13.88
N ASP A 138 -33.81 0.79 -15.04
CA ASP A 138 -35.18 0.26 -15.17
C ASP A 138 -35.22 -1.27 -15.14
N ASP A 139 -34.10 -1.98 -15.27
CA ASP A 139 -34.02 -3.41 -15.05
C ASP A 139 -34.02 -3.72 -13.55
N GLU A 140 -35.15 -4.26 -13.04
CA GLU A 140 -35.29 -4.63 -11.61
C GLU A 140 -34.16 -5.57 -11.11
N LYS A 141 -33.43 -6.22 -12.01
CA LYS A 141 -32.29 -7.08 -11.67
C LYS A 141 -30.97 -6.32 -11.61
N ASN A 142 -30.93 -5.06 -12.04
CA ASN A 142 -29.76 -4.22 -12.02
C ASN A 142 -29.82 -3.25 -10.83
N GLN A 143 -29.81 -3.77 -9.60
CA GLN A 143 -29.88 -2.99 -8.37
C GLN A 143 -28.76 -3.37 -7.41
N GLY A 144 -27.60 -3.67 -7.96
CA GLY A 144 -26.49 -4.18 -7.17
C GLY A 144 -25.30 -3.26 -7.10
N ASP A 145 -24.31 -3.80 -6.43
CA ASP A 145 -22.99 -3.19 -6.24
C ASP A 145 -22.20 -3.18 -7.54
N GLY A 146 -21.26 -2.24 -7.65
CA GLY A 146 -20.34 -2.23 -8.77
C GLY A 146 -19.44 -3.47 -8.79
N LEU A 147 -18.75 -3.70 -7.69
CA LEU A 147 -18.01 -4.93 -7.38
C LEU A 147 -18.43 -5.38 -5.98
N GLY A 148 -19.13 -6.51 -5.90
CA GLY A 148 -19.64 -7.05 -4.65
C GLY A 148 -19.29 -8.51 -4.43
N GLY A 149 -19.51 -8.97 -3.19
CA GLY A 149 -19.37 -10.35 -2.77
C GLY A 149 -19.54 -10.50 -1.27
N THR A 150 -20.27 -11.54 -0.84
CA THR A 150 -20.51 -11.81 0.57
C THR A 150 -20.25 -13.27 0.90
N ASP A 151 -19.85 -13.53 2.15
CA ASP A 151 -19.79 -14.87 2.74
C ASP A 151 -18.82 -15.83 1.99
N ASN A 152 -17.75 -15.29 1.40
CA ASN A 152 -16.71 -16.05 0.71
C ASN A 152 -15.41 -16.12 1.55
N LYS A 153 -14.41 -16.90 1.10
CA LYS A 153 -13.13 -17.05 1.79
C LYS A 153 -11.94 -16.82 0.87
N ASN A 154 -10.88 -16.25 1.44
CA ASN A 154 -9.62 -16.01 0.74
C ASN A 154 -9.83 -15.13 -0.50
N ILE A 155 -10.16 -13.88 -0.29
CA ILE A 155 -10.39 -12.90 -1.35
C ILE A 155 -9.33 -11.79 -1.26
N ILE A 156 -8.78 -11.40 -2.40
CA ILE A 156 -8.00 -10.17 -2.51
C ILE A 156 -8.40 -9.38 -3.75
N VAL A 157 -8.79 -8.11 -3.54
CA VAL A 157 -9.06 -7.12 -4.59
C VAL A 157 -8.01 -6.03 -4.49
N ASP A 158 -7.26 -5.83 -5.56
CA ASP A 158 -6.07 -4.99 -5.59
C ASP A 158 -6.09 -4.03 -6.78
N HIS A 159 -5.86 -2.74 -6.54
CA HIS A 159 -5.77 -1.70 -7.58
C HIS A 159 -6.97 -1.70 -8.55
N CYS A 160 -8.18 -1.84 -8.04
CA CYS A 160 -9.40 -1.75 -8.85
C CYS A 160 -10.10 -0.39 -8.66
N SER A 161 -10.76 0.10 -9.71
CA SER A 161 -11.60 1.30 -9.66
C SER A 161 -13.06 0.93 -9.82
N VAL A 162 -13.92 1.39 -8.91
CA VAL A 162 -15.36 1.11 -8.94
C VAL A 162 -16.15 2.41 -8.86
N SER A 163 -17.03 2.66 -9.83
CA SER A 163 -17.81 3.89 -9.92
C SER A 163 -19.20 3.65 -10.47
N TRP A 164 -20.10 4.64 -10.26
CA TRP A 164 -21.44 4.73 -10.86
C TRP A 164 -22.34 3.53 -10.53
N SER A 165 -22.16 2.97 -9.34
CA SER A 165 -23.04 1.91 -8.86
C SER A 165 -24.41 2.44 -8.46
N ILE A 166 -25.40 1.55 -8.47
CA ILE A 166 -26.79 1.85 -8.15
C ILE A 166 -27.05 1.67 -6.65
N ASP A 167 -26.38 0.73 -5.99
CA ASP A 167 -26.34 0.58 -4.51
C ASP A 167 -24.94 0.97 -4.00
N GLU A 168 -24.09 0.04 -3.60
CA GLU A 168 -22.71 0.32 -3.19
C GLU A 168 -21.71 0.21 -4.38
N CYS A 169 -20.63 0.98 -4.31
CA CYS A 169 -19.53 0.78 -5.25
C CYS A 169 -18.78 -0.53 -4.97
N LEU A 170 -18.21 -0.69 -3.78
CA LEU A 170 -17.28 -1.77 -3.46
C LEU A 170 -17.65 -2.43 -2.13
N SER A 171 -18.36 -3.55 -2.21
CA SER A 171 -18.90 -4.29 -1.07
C SER A 171 -18.44 -5.74 -1.06
N VAL A 172 -17.24 -6.00 -0.55
CA VAL A 172 -16.75 -7.36 -0.26
C VAL A 172 -16.70 -7.50 1.26
N TYR A 173 -17.66 -8.21 1.85
CA TYR A 173 -17.84 -8.27 3.30
C TYR A 173 -18.44 -9.59 3.79
N GLY A 174 -18.45 -9.81 5.12
CA GLY A 174 -18.88 -11.06 5.72
C GLY A 174 -18.03 -12.26 5.32
N SER A 175 -16.84 -12.02 4.82
CA SER A 175 -15.95 -13.03 4.27
C SER A 175 -14.82 -13.35 5.26
N GLU A 176 -14.18 -14.50 5.09
CA GLU A 176 -13.00 -14.90 5.88
C GLU A 176 -11.71 -14.67 5.06
N ASN A 177 -10.68 -14.13 5.71
CA ASN A 177 -9.36 -13.89 5.10
C ASN A 177 -9.46 -13.03 3.82
N THR A 178 -9.98 -11.81 3.98
CA THR A 178 -10.21 -10.89 2.86
C THR A 178 -9.28 -9.69 2.94
N THR A 179 -8.82 -9.21 1.79
CA THR A 179 -8.16 -7.91 1.65
C THR A 179 -8.73 -7.14 0.46
N VAL A 180 -9.05 -5.87 0.68
CA VAL A 180 -9.30 -4.87 -0.36
C VAL A 180 -8.26 -3.78 -0.20
N GLN A 181 -7.37 -3.66 -1.17
CA GLN A 181 -6.23 -2.76 -1.10
C GLN A 181 -6.06 -1.90 -2.35
N TRP A 182 -5.63 -0.67 -2.17
CA TRP A 182 -5.29 0.26 -3.23
C TRP A 182 -6.41 0.45 -4.27
N CYS A 183 -7.67 0.42 -3.85
CA CYS A 183 -8.81 0.58 -4.73
C CYS A 183 -9.37 2.00 -4.68
N ILE A 184 -10.07 2.40 -5.75
CA ILE A 184 -10.93 3.58 -5.78
C ILE A 184 -12.39 3.11 -5.76
N ALA A 185 -13.18 3.58 -4.81
CA ALA A 185 -14.64 3.50 -4.82
C ALA A 185 -15.18 4.93 -4.85
N ALA A 186 -15.83 5.35 -5.93
CA ALA A 186 -16.20 6.75 -6.08
C ALA A 186 -17.46 6.98 -6.90
N GLN A 187 -18.13 8.13 -6.65
CA GLN A 187 -19.22 8.62 -7.50
C GLN A 187 -20.35 7.61 -7.71
N SER A 188 -20.81 6.95 -6.63
CA SER A 188 -22.03 6.16 -6.66
C SER A 188 -23.24 7.05 -7.00
N LEU A 189 -24.20 6.51 -7.76
CA LEU A 189 -25.35 7.26 -8.27
C LEU A 189 -26.45 7.36 -7.20
N ARG A 190 -26.85 8.60 -6.83
CA ARG A 190 -27.76 8.80 -5.71
C ARG A 190 -29.22 8.55 -6.07
N GLU A 191 -29.73 9.21 -7.09
CA GLU A 191 -31.12 9.04 -7.59
C GLU A 191 -31.12 8.04 -8.77
N SER A 192 -30.57 6.87 -8.52
CA SER A 192 -30.29 5.86 -9.54
C SER A 192 -31.45 4.94 -9.90
N GLY A 193 -32.67 5.22 -9.40
CA GLY A 193 -33.83 4.34 -9.66
C GLY A 193 -33.86 3.06 -8.83
N HIS A 194 -33.03 2.92 -7.79
CA HIS A 194 -33.08 1.76 -6.90
C HIS A 194 -34.46 1.61 -6.24
N SER A 195 -34.99 0.38 -6.15
CA SER A 195 -36.35 0.09 -5.66
C SER A 195 -36.62 0.57 -4.22
N LYS A 196 -35.58 0.73 -3.39
CA LYS A 196 -35.65 1.25 -2.02
C LYS A 196 -35.53 2.78 -1.96
N GLY A 197 -35.49 3.49 -3.10
CA GLY A 197 -35.30 4.93 -3.18
C GLY A 197 -33.84 5.35 -3.35
N ALA A 198 -33.53 6.62 -3.00
CA ALA A 198 -32.19 7.19 -3.18
C ALA A 198 -31.11 6.42 -2.42
N HIS A 199 -29.99 6.15 -3.09
CA HIS A 199 -28.84 5.43 -2.58
C HIS A 199 -27.54 6.27 -2.71
N GLY A 200 -26.56 5.84 -3.46
CA GLY A 200 -25.29 6.54 -3.64
C GLY A 200 -24.28 6.19 -2.55
N TYR A 201 -23.97 4.91 -2.41
CA TYR A 201 -23.18 4.38 -1.30
C TYR A 201 -21.77 3.93 -1.71
N GLY A 202 -20.80 4.10 -0.78
CA GLY A 202 -19.40 3.72 -1.01
C GLY A 202 -19.19 2.22 -0.93
N GLY A 203 -19.41 1.62 0.22
CA GLY A 203 -19.22 0.18 0.39
C GLY A 203 -19.65 -0.33 1.75
N ASN A 204 -19.95 -1.63 1.80
CA ASN A 204 -20.21 -2.37 3.01
C ASN A 204 -19.00 -3.27 3.30
N TRP A 205 -18.34 -3.06 4.44
CA TRP A 205 -17.06 -3.67 4.80
C TRP A 205 -17.17 -4.41 6.14
N GLY A 206 -16.54 -5.56 6.25
CA GLY A 206 -16.55 -6.43 7.42
C GLY A 206 -16.11 -7.84 7.08
N GLY A 207 -16.01 -8.72 8.08
CA GLY A 207 -15.68 -10.13 7.92
C GLY A 207 -14.85 -10.71 9.06
N SER A 208 -14.71 -12.01 9.06
CA SER A 208 -13.87 -12.75 10.00
C SER A 208 -12.41 -12.76 9.52
N GLY A 209 -11.67 -11.73 9.86
CA GLY A 209 -10.36 -11.41 9.30
C GLY A 209 -10.49 -10.70 7.95
N ALA A 210 -10.76 -9.40 7.98
CA ALA A 210 -10.88 -8.55 6.79
C ALA A 210 -10.01 -7.30 6.92
N THR A 211 -9.22 -7.01 5.91
CA THR A 211 -8.37 -5.82 5.84
C THR A 211 -8.80 -4.94 4.66
N TYR A 212 -8.97 -3.66 4.95
CA TYR A 212 -9.25 -2.63 3.95
C TYR A 212 -8.22 -1.52 4.14
N HIS A 213 -7.26 -1.42 3.20
CA HIS A 213 -6.18 -0.45 3.35
C HIS A 213 -5.84 0.27 2.06
N HIS A 214 -5.38 1.50 2.18
CA HIS A 214 -4.96 2.36 1.08
C HIS A 214 -6.01 2.54 -0.02
N ASN A 215 -7.29 2.55 0.34
CA ASN A 215 -8.37 2.78 -0.60
C ASN A 215 -8.81 4.26 -0.58
N LEU A 216 -9.31 4.75 -1.71
CA LEU A 216 -9.98 6.04 -1.83
C LEU A 216 -11.50 5.81 -1.90
N LEU A 217 -12.25 6.33 -0.91
CA LEU A 217 -13.71 6.43 -0.96
C LEU A 217 -14.08 7.89 -1.15
N ALA A 218 -14.67 8.26 -2.29
CA ALA A 218 -14.93 9.65 -2.62
C ALA A 218 -16.31 9.89 -3.23
N HIS A 219 -16.94 11.01 -2.86
CA HIS A 219 -18.20 11.48 -3.45
C HIS A 219 -19.36 10.49 -3.27
N HIS A 220 -19.60 10.05 -2.03
CA HIS A 220 -20.72 9.18 -1.67
C HIS A 220 -21.75 9.88 -0.79
N GLU A 221 -23.03 9.56 -1.00
CA GLU A 221 -24.05 10.00 -0.03
C GLU A 221 -23.74 9.43 1.35
N SER A 222 -23.50 8.12 1.45
CA SER A 222 -23.28 7.41 2.71
C SER A 222 -22.40 6.16 2.52
N ARG A 223 -22.24 5.37 3.57
CA ARG A 223 -21.45 4.12 3.57
C ARG A 223 -20.00 4.33 3.06
N ALA A 224 -19.30 5.28 3.69
CA ALA A 224 -17.91 5.56 3.37
C ALA A 224 -16.95 5.17 4.54
N PRO A 225 -16.83 3.87 4.87
CA PRO A 225 -17.72 2.77 4.54
C PRO A 225 -18.84 2.57 5.58
N ARG A 226 -19.81 1.65 5.33
CA ARG A 226 -20.56 1.00 6.39
C ARG A 226 -19.72 -0.14 6.97
N LEU A 227 -19.58 -0.19 8.28
CA LEU A 227 -19.04 -1.33 9.02
C LEU A 227 -20.18 -2.33 9.21
N GLY A 228 -20.20 -3.37 8.38
CA GLY A 228 -21.37 -4.25 8.24
C GLY A 228 -21.09 -5.70 8.60
N PRO A 229 -21.50 -6.19 9.80
CA PRO A 229 -21.45 -7.59 10.11
C PRO A 229 -22.43 -8.42 9.26
N ARG A 230 -22.15 -9.71 9.12
CA ARG A 230 -23.06 -10.68 8.50
C ARG A 230 -23.48 -11.73 9.54
N PRO A 231 -24.63 -12.38 9.39
CA PRO A 231 -25.06 -13.44 10.30
C PRO A 231 -24.01 -14.54 10.49
N ASP A 232 -23.35 -14.96 9.42
CA ASP A 232 -22.36 -16.05 9.47
C ASP A 232 -21.05 -15.65 10.15
N THR A 233 -20.71 -14.36 10.21
CA THR A 233 -19.46 -13.84 10.80
C THR A 233 -19.68 -13.01 12.08
N GLN A 234 -20.91 -12.69 12.44
CA GLN A 234 -21.26 -11.75 13.51
C GLN A 234 -20.62 -12.04 14.89
N THR A 235 -20.24 -13.26 15.17
CA THR A 235 -19.60 -13.64 16.43
C THR A 235 -18.06 -13.61 16.37
N ASP A 236 -17.48 -13.39 15.19
CA ASP A 236 -16.04 -13.35 14.96
C ASP A 236 -15.65 -12.26 13.93
N GLU A 237 -16.46 -11.22 13.80
CA GLU A 237 -16.13 -10.08 12.96
C GLU A 237 -14.83 -9.44 13.47
N ARG A 238 -13.80 -9.42 12.62
CA ARG A 238 -12.51 -8.80 12.89
C ARG A 238 -12.08 -8.03 11.66
N MET A 239 -12.05 -6.73 11.78
CA MET A 239 -11.75 -5.84 10.67
C MET A 239 -10.58 -4.91 10.98
N ASP A 240 -9.66 -4.78 10.04
CA ASP A 240 -8.58 -3.82 10.06
C ASP A 240 -8.76 -2.80 8.93
N MET A 241 -9.08 -1.57 9.30
CA MET A 241 -9.30 -0.44 8.39
C MET A 241 -8.20 0.59 8.61
N ARG A 242 -7.21 0.66 7.69
CA ARG A 242 -6.07 1.57 7.84
C ARG A 242 -5.65 2.26 6.55
N ASN A 243 -5.10 3.46 6.69
CA ASN A 243 -4.51 4.24 5.61
C ASN A 243 -5.45 4.49 4.41
N ASN A 244 -6.79 4.46 4.65
CA ASN A 244 -7.74 4.82 3.60
C ASN A 244 -7.94 6.34 3.57
N VAL A 245 -8.32 6.84 2.42
CA VAL A 245 -8.71 8.24 2.21
C VAL A 245 -10.23 8.29 2.03
N ILE A 246 -10.90 9.03 2.90
CA ILE A 246 -12.34 9.23 2.85
C ILE A 246 -12.60 10.70 2.51
N TYR A 247 -13.21 10.95 1.36
CA TYR A 247 -13.44 12.29 0.85
C TYR A 247 -14.91 12.57 0.52
N ASN A 248 -15.37 13.75 0.90
CA ASN A 248 -16.64 14.35 0.46
C ASN A 248 -17.87 13.47 0.65
N TRP A 249 -18.05 12.89 1.86
CA TRP A 249 -19.28 12.18 2.24
C TRP A 249 -20.41 13.15 2.52
N ALA A 250 -21.61 12.84 2.07
CA ALA A 250 -22.78 13.72 2.19
C ALA A 250 -23.78 13.32 3.30
N GLY A 251 -23.75 12.06 3.73
CA GLY A 251 -24.61 11.53 4.80
C GLY A 251 -23.82 11.01 5.99
N ASN A 252 -24.05 9.76 6.37
CA ASN A 252 -23.46 9.20 7.60
C ASN A 252 -21.94 9.06 7.60
N GLY A 253 -21.28 9.05 6.45
CA GLY A 253 -19.85 8.75 6.35
C GLY A 253 -19.59 7.29 6.72
N CYS A 254 -18.58 7.04 7.58
CA CYS A 254 -18.32 5.74 8.18
C CYS A 254 -19.28 5.51 9.35
N TYR A 255 -19.95 4.35 9.36
CA TYR A 255 -20.89 4.01 10.45
C TYR A 255 -21.21 2.52 10.52
N GLY A 256 -21.82 2.09 11.62
CA GLY A 256 -22.25 0.71 11.88
C GLY A 256 -21.41 0.05 12.96
N GLY A 257 -20.86 -1.12 12.69
CA GLY A 257 -19.97 -1.83 13.61
C GLY A 257 -20.68 -2.56 14.73
N GLU A 258 -21.93 -2.97 14.50
CA GLU A 258 -22.77 -3.66 15.48
C GLU A 258 -22.09 -4.97 15.92
N GLY A 259 -21.57 -4.99 17.15
CA GLY A 259 -20.86 -6.14 17.74
C GLY A 259 -19.54 -6.54 17.09
N MET A 260 -19.00 -5.71 16.20
CA MET A 260 -17.75 -5.97 15.49
C MET A 260 -16.52 -5.61 16.33
N ASN A 261 -15.39 -6.23 15.99
CA ASN A 261 -14.08 -5.89 16.51
C ASN A 261 -13.30 -5.17 15.40
N VAL A 262 -12.96 -3.88 15.58
CA VAL A 262 -12.47 -3.03 14.47
C VAL A 262 -11.27 -2.19 14.86
N ASN A 263 -10.20 -2.25 14.05
CA ASN A 263 -9.15 -1.25 14.02
C ASN A 263 -9.50 -0.16 12.99
N ILE A 264 -9.44 1.12 13.39
CA ILE A 264 -9.57 2.28 12.51
C ILE A 264 -8.33 3.14 12.71
N VAL A 265 -7.31 2.95 11.85
CA VAL A 265 -5.95 3.44 12.10
C VAL A 265 -5.41 4.24 10.91
N ASN A 266 -4.86 5.41 11.18
CA ASN A 266 -4.15 6.25 10.22
C ASN A 266 -4.93 6.50 8.91
N ASN A 267 -6.26 6.61 8.96
CA ASN A 267 -7.06 7.01 7.81
C ASN A 267 -7.14 8.54 7.70
N TYR A 268 -7.30 9.05 6.48
CA TYR A 268 -7.40 10.48 6.21
C TYR A 268 -8.84 10.86 5.84
N TYR A 269 -9.53 11.55 6.73
CA TYR A 269 -10.93 11.97 6.59
C TYR A 269 -10.99 13.44 6.14
N LYS A 270 -11.13 13.69 4.85
CA LYS A 270 -11.14 15.04 4.27
C LYS A 270 -12.57 15.52 3.96
N PRO A 271 -13.16 16.42 4.78
CA PRO A 271 -14.44 17.01 4.45
C PRO A 271 -14.39 17.80 3.15
N GLY A 272 -15.23 17.40 2.18
CA GLY A 272 -15.35 18.08 0.90
C GLY A 272 -16.59 19.03 0.86
N PRO A 273 -16.92 19.56 -0.33
CA PRO A 273 -18.01 20.53 -0.49
C PRO A 273 -19.38 20.02 -0.01
N ALA A 274 -19.76 18.76 -0.31
CA ALA A 274 -21.01 18.17 0.19
C ALA A 274 -20.97 17.96 1.71
N THR A 275 -19.86 17.44 2.25
CA THR A 275 -19.67 17.27 3.69
C THR A 275 -19.83 18.59 4.43
N ASN A 276 -19.31 19.67 3.87
CA ASN A 276 -19.38 21.02 4.45
C ASN A 276 -20.79 21.59 4.53
N THR A 277 -21.77 21.03 3.82
CA THR A 277 -23.20 21.39 3.97
C THR A 277 -23.84 20.77 5.21
N ARG A 278 -23.20 19.80 5.85
CA ARG A 278 -23.72 19.03 6.97
C ARG A 278 -23.40 19.70 8.32
N LYS A 279 -24.06 19.22 9.38
CA LYS A 279 -23.76 19.64 10.76
C LYS A 279 -22.33 19.29 11.12
N THR A 280 -21.73 20.02 12.05
CA THR A 280 -20.36 19.86 12.52
C THR A 280 -20.03 18.42 12.95
N ASP A 281 -20.94 17.77 13.65
CA ASP A 281 -20.78 16.38 14.11
C ASP A 281 -20.59 15.40 12.95
N MET A 282 -21.26 15.66 11.82
CA MET A 282 -21.12 14.87 10.62
C MET A 282 -19.79 15.13 9.92
N GLN A 283 -19.31 16.37 9.94
CA GLN A 283 -18.01 16.76 9.36
C GLN A 283 -16.82 16.22 10.17
N LYS A 284 -16.99 16.06 11.48
CA LYS A 284 -15.97 15.54 12.41
C LYS A 284 -15.94 14.02 12.51
N ARG A 285 -16.94 13.34 11.97
CA ARG A 285 -17.15 11.91 12.20
C ARG A 285 -16.04 11.06 11.58
N ILE A 286 -15.29 10.33 12.42
CA ILE A 286 -14.49 9.19 12.04
C ILE A 286 -15.41 7.98 11.90
N ALA A 287 -16.22 7.67 12.93
CA ALA A 287 -17.23 6.63 12.84
C ALA A 287 -18.47 6.92 13.71
N GLY A 288 -19.63 6.54 13.20
CA GLY A 288 -20.88 6.45 14.00
C GLY A 288 -21.10 4.98 14.38
N ILE A 289 -20.88 4.64 15.66
CA ILE A 289 -21.00 3.25 16.13
C ILE A 289 -22.43 2.94 16.51
N GLY A 290 -22.92 1.76 16.10
CA GLY A 290 -24.28 1.32 16.35
C GLY A 290 -24.36 -0.08 16.97
N ILE A 291 -25.60 -0.50 17.18
CA ILE A 291 -26.00 -1.83 17.64
C ILE A 291 -27.11 -2.35 16.75
N ARG A 292 -27.39 -3.64 16.82
CA ARG A 292 -28.65 -4.20 16.32
C ARG A 292 -29.75 -3.84 17.31
N THR A 293 -30.74 -3.10 16.84
CA THR A 293 -31.91 -2.70 17.60
C THR A 293 -33.02 -3.75 17.53
N SER A 294 -34.06 -3.62 18.37
CA SER A 294 -35.25 -4.49 18.36
C SER A 294 -35.92 -4.57 16.99
N GLU A 295 -35.82 -3.51 16.18
CA GLU A 295 -36.35 -3.50 14.80
C GLU A 295 -35.67 -4.52 13.89
N TYR A 296 -34.34 -4.67 14.01
CA TYR A 296 -33.55 -5.53 13.14
C TYR A 296 -33.42 -6.96 13.65
N THR A 297 -33.58 -7.19 14.98
CA THR A 297 -33.46 -8.51 15.59
C THR A 297 -34.79 -9.23 15.75
N ASP A 298 -35.91 -8.52 15.60
CA ASP A 298 -37.22 -9.00 16.00
C ASP A 298 -37.30 -9.48 17.48
N HIS A 299 -36.40 -8.93 18.34
CA HIS A 299 -36.20 -9.40 19.71
C HIS A 299 -37.46 -9.35 20.55
N ASP A 300 -38.30 -8.34 20.33
CA ASP A 300 -39.57 -8.15 21.06
C ASP A 300 -40.72 -9.03 20.50
N THR A 301 -40.42 -9.96 19.61
CA THR A 301 -41.38 -10.86 18.97
C THR A 301 -41.21 -12.31 19.43
N ASP A 302 -42.26 -13.13 19.21
CA ASP A 302 -42.17 -14.59 19.46
C ASP A 302 -41.32 -15.33 18.39
N LYS A 303 -40.74 -14.62 17.44
CA LYS A 303 -39.97 -15.19 16.33
C LYS A 303 -38.71 -14.37 16.07
N PRO A 304 -37.70 -14.47 16.97
CA PRO A 304 -36.42 -13.80 16.75
C PRO A 304 -35.78 -14.29 15.48
N ASN A 305 -35.10 -13.40 14.76
CA ASN A 305 -34.38 -13.71 13.53
C ASN A 305 -32.92 -14.05 13.80
N GLU A 306 -32.14 -14.28 12.74
CA GLU A 306 -30.72 -14.62 12.82
C GLU A 306 -29.82 -13.58 13.51
N TRP A 307 -30.30 -12.32 13.62
CA TRP A 307 -29.59 -11.23 14.27
C TRP A 307 -29.88 -11.09 15.78
N ASP A 308 -30.77 -11.89 16.34
CA ASP A 308 -31.17 -11.75 17.76
C ASP A 308 -29.99 -11.87 18.73
N VAL A 309 -29.00 -12.70 18.40
CA VAL A 309 -27.78 -12.84 19.20
C VAL A 309 -26.94 -11.57 19.28
N MET A 310 -27.15 -10.62 18.38
CA MET A 310 -26.47 -9.31 18.31
C MET A 310 -27.32 -8.17 18.90
N TRP A 311 -28.48 -8.46 19.45
CA TRP A 311 -29.34 -7.45 20.05
C TRP A 311 -28.62 -6.74 21.19
N HIS A 312 -28.49 -5.42 21.07
CA HIS A 312 -27.79 -4.53 22.00
C HIS A 312 -26.32 -4.86 22.26
N VAL A 313 -25.66 -5.62 21.39
CA VAL A 313 -24.24 -5.92 21.51
C VAL A 313 -23.43 -4.79 20.89
N TRP A 314 -22.65 -4.09 21.71
CA TRP A 314 -21.65 -3.11 21.26
C TRP A 314 -20.37 -3.85 20.85
N GLY A 315 -19.68 -3.31 19.83
CA GLY A 315 -18.39 -3.83 19.38
C GLY A 315 -17.22 -3.28 20.16
N ASP A 316 -16.01 -3.73 19.81
CA ASP A 316 -14.74 -3.28 20.36
C ASP A 316 -13.92 -2.54 19.29
N PHE A 317 -13.39 -1.35 19.63
CA PHE A 317 -12.78 -0.46 18.65
C PHE A 317 -11.42 0.06 19.14
N TYR A 318 -10.38 -0.14 18.33
CA TYR A 318 -9.15 0.62 18.43
C TYR A 318 -9.18 1.73 17.37
N VAL A 319 -9.10 3.00 17.79
CA VAL A 319 -9.23 4.14 16.89
C VAL A 319 -8.12 5.13 17.21
N ASP A 320 -7.13 5.24 16.31
CA ASP A 320 -5.94 6.05 16.54
C ASP A 320 -5.28 6.52 15.24
N GLY A 321 -4.51 7.63 15.30
CA GLY A 321 -3.75 8.16 14.18
C GLY A 321 -4.59 8.69 13.00
N ASN A 322 -5.91 8.74 13.10
CA ASN A 322 -6.75 9.23 12.00
C ASN A 322 -6.74 10.76 11.95
N VAL A 323 -6.60 11.30 10.75
CA VAL A 323 -6.50 12.74 10.52
C VAL A 323 -7.77 13.31 9.90
N ASN A 324 -8.26 14.40 10.48
CA ASN A 324 -9.25 15.28 9.86
C ASN A 324 -8.60 16.66 9.67
N PRO A 325 -8.18 17.04 8.45
CA PRO A 325 -7.39 18.26 8.23
C PRO A 325 -8.15 19.54 8.54
N LYS A 326 -9.46 19.48 8.65
CA LYS A 326 -10.32 20.63 9.02
C LYS A 326 -10.48 20.80 10.52
N TYR A 327 -10.37 19.73 11.30
CA TYR A 327 -10.68 19.70 12.72
C TYR A 327 -9.53 19.07 13.51
N SER A 328 -8.60 19.90 13.99
CA SER A 328 -7.44 19.46 14.76
C SER A 328 -7.79 18.77 16.09
N ASP A 329 -8.93 19.10 16.70
CA ASP A 329 -9.41 18.39 17.88
C ASP A 329 -9.73 16.92 17.60
N VAL A 330 -10.28 16.61 16.42
CA VAL A 330 -10.50 15.23 15.97
C VAL A 330 -9.18 14.50 15.74
N THR A 331 -8.22 15.16 15.06
CA THR A 331 -6.90 14.62 14.81
C THR A 331 -6.15 14.32 16.11
N ASN A 332 -6.22 15.22 17.09
CA ASN A 332 -5.49 15.08 18.34
C ASN A 332 -6.13 14.07 19.32
N ASP A 333 -7.44 13.83 19.22
CA ASP A 333 -8.17 12.84 20.02
C ASP A 333 -9.35 12.28 19.22
N ASN A 334 -9.03 11.24 18.44
CA ASN A 334 -9.98 10.58 17.55
C ASN A 334 -11.20 10.04 18.30
N TRP A 335 -10.98 9.49 19.52
CA TRP A 335 -12.04 8.84 20.27
C TRP A 335 -13.05 9.85 20.81
N THR A 336 -12.58 10.91 21.44
CA THR A 336 -13.47 11.90 22.07
C THR A 336 -14.24 12.70 21.04
N TYR A 337 -13.60 13.13 19.96
CA TYR A 337 -14.17 14.08 19.01
C TYR A 337 -14.62 13.47 17.67
N GLY A 338 -14.21 12.21 17.37
CA GLY A 338 -14.51 11.55 16.10
C GLY A 338 -15.51 10.40 16.19
N ILE A 339 -15.79 9.85 17.39
CA ILE A 339 -16.72 8.72 17.58
C ILE A 339 -18.08 9.22 18.07
N TYR A 340 -19.11 8.84 17.34
CA TYR A 340 -20.50 9.28 17.56
C TYR A 340 -21.46 8.09 17.73
N ASN A 341 -22.60 8.35 18.39
CA ASN A 341 -23.71 7.40 18.47
C ASN A 341 -24.45 7.34 17.12
N GLN A 342 -24.57 6.14 16.55
CA GLN A 342 -25.40 5.91 15.35
C GLN A 342 -26.87 5.71 15.68
N ILE A 343 -27.19 5.31 16.90
CA ILE A 343 -28.55 4.96 17.31
C ILE A 343 -29.32 6.23 17.68
N SER A 344 -30.60 6.29 17.30
CA SER A 344 -31.51 7.36 17.70
C SER A 344 -31.66 7.40 19.23
N ASN A 345 -31.62 8.60 19.82
CA ASN A 345 -31.76 8.81 21.26
C ASN A 345 -33.19 8.56 21.80
N SER A 346 -34.03 7.81 21.10
CA SER A 346 -35.40 7.52 21.50
C SER A 346 -35.62 6.02 21.73
N GLY A 347 -36.23 5.67 22.84
CA GLY A 347 -36.63 4.31 23.16
C GLY A 347 -35.61 3.49 23.94
N ASN A 348 -35.92 2.20 24.10
CA ASN A 348 -35.13 1.22 24.89
C ASN A 348 -33.78 0.87 24.24
N ASP A 349 -33.61 1.18 22.97
CA ASP A 349 -32.38 0.86 22.22
C ASP A 349 -31.22 1.84 22.48
N ASN A 350 -31.50 2.99 23.14
CA ASN A 350 -30.44 3.97 23.42
C ASN A 350 -29.58 3.56 24.63
N THR A 351 -28.57 2.74 24.39
CA THR A 351 -27.63 2.28 25.40
C THR A 351 -26.24 2.93 25.27
N PHE A 352 -26.09 3.96 24.45
CA PHE A 352 -24.82 4.68 24.23
C PHE A 352 -24.50 5.62 25.37
N THR A 353 -24.01 5.10 26.48
CA THR A 353 -23.57 5.84 27.66
C THR A 353 -22.07 6.11 27.67
N GLN A 354 -21.57 6.91 28.62
CA GLN A 354 -20.14 7.07 28.82
C GLN A 354 -19.47 5.73 29.20
N GLU A 355 -20.10 4.94 30.05
CA GLU A 355 -19.62 3.61 30.43
C GLU A 355 -19.53 2.69 29.22
N THR A 356 -20.52 2.69 28.33
CA THR A 356 -20.48 1.94 27.07
C THR A 356 -19.33 2.39 26.17
N ARG A 357 -19.13 3.72 26.04
CA ARG A 357 -18.02 4.27 25.26
C ARG A 357 -16.65 3.83 25.81
N ASP A 358 -16.51 3.83 27.14
CA ASP A 358 -15.26 3.44 27.80
C ASP A 358 -15.01 1.92 27.63
N THR A 359 -16.07 1.11 27.63
CA THR A 359 -15.99 -0.34 27.40
C THR A 359 -15.62 -0.69 25.96
N MET A 360 -16.17 0.01 24.96
CA MET A 360 -15.89 -0.23 23.54
C MET A 360 -14.47 0.18 23.12
N ARG A 361 -13.81 1.05 23.90
CA ARG A 361 -12.50 1.59 23.56
C ARG A 361 -11.40 0.61 23.92
N LEU A 362 -10.67 0.13 22.93
CA LEU A 362 -9.43 -0.64 23.13
C LEU A 362 -8.24 0.30 23.31
N SER A 363 -7.33 -0.08 24.21
CA SER A 363 -6.05 0.63 24.44
C SER A 363 -4.93 0.16 23.49
N GLU A 364 -5.10 -0.99 22.86
CA GLU A 364 -4.14 -1.59 21.92
C GLU A 364 -4.91 -2.09 20.70
N PRO A 365 -4.30 -2.14 19.51
CA PRO A 365 -4.97 -2.66 18.32
C PRO A 365 -5.28 -4.15 18.48
N LEU A 366 -6.39 -4.54 17.89
CA LEU A 366 -6.69 -5.94 17.63
C LEU A 366 -5.62 -6.55 16.74
N THR A 367 -5.34 -7.84 16.95
CA THR A 367 -4.39 -8.57 16.09
C THR A 367 -4.82 -8.53 14.63
N PHE A 368 -3.89 -8.13 13.76
CA PHE A 368 -4.06 -8.03 12.31
C PHE A 368 -2.91 -8.71 11.58
N GLU A 369 -3.12 -9.05 10.32
CA GLU A 369 -2.08 -9.57 9.43
C GLU A 369 -1.23 -8.42 8.87
N ALA A 370 -0.02 -8.73 8.43
CA ALA A 370 0.96 -7.75 8.04
C ALA A 370 0.45 -6.77 6.96
N VAL A 371 0.54 -5.47 7.26
CA VAL A 371 0.21 -4.35 6.37
C VAL A 371 1.28 -3.27 6.50
N THR A 372 1.78 -2.79 5.36
CA THR A 372 2.60 -1.58 5.30
C THR A 372 1.73 -0.41 5.74
N THR A 373 2.11 0.23 6.83
CA THR A 373 1.34 1.30 7.48
C THR A 373 2.11 2.61 7.34
N HIS A 374 1.44 3.62 6.84
CA HIS A 374 1.94 4.99 6.71
C HIS A 374 1.30 5.89 7.78
N SER A 375 1.84 7.10 8.02
CA SER A 375 1.04 8.16 8.62
C SER A 375 -0.18 8.45 7.75
N ALA A 376 -1.21 9.06 8.34
CA ALA A 376 -2.43 9.37 7.58
C ALA A 376 -2.16 10.35 6.42
N GLU A 377 -1.25 11.31 6.61
CA GLU A 377 -0.83 12.28 5.60
C GLU A 377 -0.06 11.62 4.47
N MET A 378 0.88 10.74 4.78
CA MET A 378 1.60 9.98 3.75
C MET A 378 0.67 9.03 3.01
N ALA A 379 -0.22 8.34 3.71
CA ALA A 379 -1.25 7.50 3.11
C ALA A 379 -2.12 8.31 2.12
N TYR A 380 -2.50 9.55 2.48
CA TYR A 380 -3.23 10.44 1.58
C TYR A 380 -2.48 10.65 0.25
N ASP A 381 -1.20 10.97 0.31
CA ASP A 381 -0.40 11.20 -0.89
C ASP A 381 -0.20 9.91 -1.71
N ARG A 382 0.08 8.77 -1.05
CA ARG A 382 0.26 7.47 -1.71
C ARG A 382 -1.03 6.95 -2.35
N VAL A 383 -2.15 7.04 -1.67
CA VAL A 383 -3.45 6.64 -2.20
C VAL A 383 -3.82 7.48 -3.43
N LEU A 384 -3.66 8.81 -3.39
CA LEU A 384 -3.92 9.65 -4.55
C LEU A 384 -2.96 9.38 -5.72
N ALA A 385 -1.76 8.89 -5.47
CA ALA A 385 -0.82 8.54 -6.52
C ALA A 385 -1.08 7.16 -7.13
N TYR A 386 -1.43 6.15 -6.33
CA TYR A 386 -1.35 4.76 -6.75
C TYR A 386 -2.67 3.97 -6.67
N ALA A 387 -3.71 4.43 -5.98
CA ALA A 387 -4.98 3.68 -5.90
C ALA A 387 -5.73 3.64 -7.24
N GLY A 388 -6.60 2.63 -7.37
CA GLY A 388 -7.37 2.35 -8.57
C GLY A 388 -6.60 1.57 -9.62
N ALA A 389 -7.15 1.47 -10.84
CA ALA A 389 -6.49 0.87 -11.99
C ALA A 389 -5.34 1.77 -12.50
N SER A 390 -4.37 2.00 -11.62
CA SER A 390 -3.36 3.06 -11.73
C SER A 390 -2.23 2.76 -12.73
N GLN A 391 -2.16 1.55 -13.29
CA GLN A 391 -1.26 1.26 -14.40
C GLN A 391 -1.52 2.17 -15.60
N HIS A 392 -2.80 2.41 -15.91
CA HIS A 392 -3.28 3.36 -16.90
C HIS A 392 -4.55 4.04 -16.36
N ARG A 393 -4.36 5.08 -15.56
CA ARG A 393 -5.49 5.81 -14.96
C ARG A 393 -6.24 6.59 -16.05
N ASP A 394 -7.55 6.42 -16.13
CA ASP A 394 -8.38 7.18 -17.06
C ASP A 394 -8.86 8.52 -16.47
N TRP A 395 -9.48 9.36 -17.28
CA TRP A 395 -9.89 10.70 -16.87
C TRP A 395 -10.97 10.71 -15.76
N VAL A 396 -11.76 9.63 -15.60
CA VAL A 396 -12.76 9.54 -14.53
C VAL A 396 -12.05 9.39 -13.18
N ASP A 397 -11.11 8.48 -13.09
CA ASP A 397 -10.30 8.31 -11.88
C ASP A 397 -9.44 9.55 -11.60
N GLU A 398 -8.87 10.17 -12.63
CA GLU A 398 -8.11 11.43 -12.49
C GLU A 398 -8.99 12.56 -11.97
N LEU A 399 -10.25 12.68 -12.41
CA LEU A 399 -11.20 13.68 -11.92
C LEU A 399 -11.42 13.52 -10.43
N VAL A 400 -11.69 12.31 -9.97
CA VAL A 400 -11.92 11.97 -8.55
C VAL A 400 -10.68 12.28 -7.71
N VAL A 401 -9.50 11.88 -8.18
CA VAL A 401 -8.23 12.16 -7.51
C VAL A 401 -7.96 13.66 -7.43
N ASN A 402 -8.20 14.41 -8.50
CA ASN A 402 -8.01 15.86 -8.53
C ASN A 402 -9.01 16.59 -7.64
N ASP A 403 -10.27 16.19 -7.62
CA ASP A 403 -11.28 16.73 -6.69
C ASP A 403 -10.84 16.49 -5.23
N THR A 404 -10.39 15.28 -4.94
CA THR A 404 -9.89 14.92 -3.60
C THR A 404 -8.66 15.76 -3.24
N ARG A 405 -7.69 15.89 -4.15
CA ARG A 405 -6.46 16.68 -3.93
C ARG A 405 -6.76 18.15 -3.67
N ASN A 406 -7.62 18.73 -4.48
CA ASN A 406 -7.94 20.16 -4.43
C ASN A 406 -9.02 20.52 -3.40
N GLY A 407 -9.71 19.51 -2.83
CA GLY A 407 -10.82 19.75 -1.91
C GLY A 407 -12.08 20.29 -2.60
N GLY A 408 -12.24 20.01 -3.89
CA GLY A 408 -13.29 20.49 -4.77
C GLY A 408 -14.35 19.45 -5.12
N ALA A 409 -15.25 19.82 -6.04
CA ALA A 409 -16.23 18.95 -6.67
C ALA A 409 -16.46 19.46 -8.09
N SER A 410 -16.09 18.69 -9.07
CA SER A 410 -16.15 19.10 -10.50
C SER A 410 -17.53 18.94 -11.12
N CYS A 411 -18.42 18.17 -10.46
CA CYS A 411 -19.78 17.91 -10.92
C CYS A 411 -20.75 17.78 -9.75
N THR A 412 -22.07 17.83 -10.03
CA THR A 412 -23.12 17.69 -9.04
C THR A 412 -24.38 17.15 -9.70
N GLY A 413 -25.12 16.26 -9.07
CA GLY A 413 -26.37 15.74 -9.59
C GLY A 413 -27.42 16.83 -9.75
N THR A 414 -28.38 16.57 -10.60
CA THR A 414 -29.37 17.55 -11.04
C THR A 414 -30.71 17.48 -10.29
N SER A 415 -30.99 16.40 -9.57
CA SER A 415 -32.20 16.28 -8.76
C SER A 415 -32.28 17.35 -7.67
N SER A 416 -33.50 17.68 -7.22
CA SER A 416 -33.72 18.71 -6.21
C SER A 416 -33.02 18.41 -4.87
N ALA A 417 -32.75 17.15 -4.59
CA ALA A 417 -32.05 16.70 -3.39
C ALA A 417 -30.54 16.72 -3.56
N THR A 418 -30.06 16.25 -4.71
CA THR A 418 -28.62 16.08 -4.99
C THR A 418 -27.93 17.36 -5.39
N SER A 419 -28.65 18.28 -6.07
CA SER A 419 -28.11 19.59 -6.51
C SER A 419 -27.55 20.48 -5.38
N LYS A 420 -27.83 20.14 -4.12
CA LYS A 420 -27.32 20.82 -2.92
C LYS A 420 -26.07 20.13 -2.32
N LEU A 421 -25.58 19.08 -2.95
CA LEU A 421 -24.53 18.20 -2.47
C LEU A 421 -23.40 18.10 -3.52
N PRO A 422 -22.55 19.13 -3.64
CA PRO A 422 -21.53 19.15 -4.68
C PRO A 422 -20.62 17.92 -4.63
N GLY A 423 -20.42 17.26 -5.77
CA GLY A 423 -19.68 16.00 -5.91
C GLY A 423 -20.52 14.74 -5.85
N ILE A 424 -21.74 14.81 -5.29
CA ILE A 424 -22.70 13.69 -5.34
C ILE A 424 -23.46 13.79 -6.66
N ILE A 425 -23.58 12.70 -7.38
CA ILE A 425 -24.16 12.64 -8.73
C ILE A 425 -25.39 11.73 -8.77
N ASP A 426 -26.27 11.95 -9.75
CA ASP A 426 -27.44 11.12 -10.04
C ASP A 426 -27.24 10.24 -11.25
N SER A 427 -26.37 10.66 -12.18
CA SER A 427 -26.00 10.00 -13.43
C SER A 427 -24.54 10.22 -13.71
N GLN A 428 -23.89 9.28 -14.41
CA GLN A 428 -22.54 9.48 -14.95
C GLN A 428 -22.47 10.66 -15.92
N ASP A 429 -23.59 11.03 -16.54
CA ASP A 429 -23.66 12.18 -17.47
C ASP A 429 -23.53 13.53 -16.76
N ASP A 430 -23.74 13.59 -15.43
CA ASP A 430 -23.46 14.79 -14.63
C ASP A 430 -21.98 15.21 -14.72
N LEU A 431 -21.08 14.27 -15.07
CA LEU A 431 -19.66 14.55 -15.24
C LEU A 431 -19.38 15.50 -16.42
N LYS A 432 -20.31 15.68 -17.35
CA LYS A 432 -20.20 16.68 -18.44
C LYS A 432 -19.93 18.09 -17.90
N GLN A 433 -20.36 18.36 -16.66
CA GLN A 433 -20.13 19.67 -15.99
C GLN A 433 -18.63 19.99 -15.83
N ALA A 434 -17.77 18.97 -15.72
CA ALA A 434 -16.33 19.13 -15.65
C ALA A 434 -15.71 19.50 -17.03
N PHE A 435 -16.48 19.38 -18.11
CA PHE A 435 -16.06 19.61 -19.51
C PHE A 435 -16.99 20.58 -20.23
N PRO A 436 -17.03 21.87 -19.83
CA PRO A 436 -18.01 22.85 -20.35
C PRO A 436 -17.88 23.11 -21.87
N ASP A 437 -16.71 22.85 -22.44
CA ASP A 437 -16.45 23.01 -23.87
C ASP A 437 -16.70 21.74 -24.69
N ALA A 438 -17.18 20.65 -24.04
CA ALA A 438 -17.47 19.38 -24.71
C ALA A 438 -18.70 19.49 -25.62
N GLY A 439 -18.61 18.95 -26.82
CA GLY A 439 -19.68 18.92 -27.79
C GLY A 439 -20.85 18.00 -27.41
N ASP A 440 -21.80 17.89 -28.34
CA ASP A 440 -23.00 17.03 -28.14
C ASP A 440 -22.67 15.53 -28.26
N ASP A 441 -21.51 15.19 -28.79
CA ASP A 441 -20.98 13.84 -28.93
C ASP A 441 -20.14 13.38 -27.71
N TRP A 442 -20.08 14.19 -26.65
CA TRP A 442 -19.38 13.82 -25.43
C TRP A 442 -20.01 12.61 -24.75
N SER A 443 -19.19 11.75 -24.21
CA SER A 443 -19.59 10.56 -23.45
C SER A 443 -18.91 10.53 -22.09
N ALA A 444 -19.65 10.13 -21.05
CA ALA A 444 -19.09 9.85 -19.74
C ALA A 444 -18.12 8.65 -19.73
N TRP A 445 -18.25 7.77 -20.71
CA TRP A 445 -17.42 6.57 -20.82
C TRP A 445 -16.07 6.90 -21.45
N PRO A 446 -14.94 6.70 -20.74
CA PRO A 446 -13.61 6.86 -21.34
C PRO A 446 -13.41 5.90 -22.50
N GLU A 447 -12.83 6.39 -23.60
CA GLU A 447 -12.32 5.53 -24.64
C GLU A 447 -11.03 4.86 -24.16
N LEU A 448 -11.09 3.56 -23.88
CA LEU A 448 -9.92 2.75 -23.50
C LEU A 448 -9.32 2.13 -24.76
N LYS A 449 -8.16 2.61 -25.16
CA LYS A 449 -7.49 2.16 -26.38
C LYS A 449 -6.77 0.84 -26.14
N SER A 450 -6.99 -0.11 -27.08
CA SER A 450 -6.26 -1.36 -27.12
C SER A 450 -5.02 -1.21 -27.99
N GLU A 451 -3.91 -1.68 -27.49
CA GLU A 451 -2.71 -1.93 -28.28
C GLU A 451 -2.72 -3.38 -28.81
N ALA A 452 -1.77 -3.71 -29.70
CA ALA A 452 -1.59 -5.10 -30.11
C ALA A 452 -1.08 -5.93 -28.93
N ALA A 453 -1.73 -7.06 -28.66
CA ALA A 453 -1.23 -7.99 -27.66
C ALA A 453 0.21 -8.41 -28.00
N PRO A 454 1.10 -8.50 -27.01
CA PRO A 454 2.41 -9.11 -27.21
C PRO A 454 2.25 -10.55 -27.77
N LEU A 455 3.20 -10.96 -28.63
CA LEU A 455 3.19 -12.32 -29.17
C LEU A 455 3.42 -13.33 -28.05
N ASP A 456 2.51 -14.28 -27.92
CA ASP A 456 2.53 -15.43 -27.03
C ASP A 456 2.25 -16.67 -27.89
N THR A 457 3.31 -17.40 -28.25
CA THR A 457 3.25 -18.45 -29.27
C THR A 457 2.56 -19.71 -28.79
N ASP A 458 2.70 -20.07 -27.53
CA ASP A 458 2.14 -21.30 -26.95
C ASP A 458 0.87 -21.07 -26.11
N GLY A 459 0.51 -19.80 -25.86
CA GLY A 459 -0.75 -19.42 -25.24
C GLY A 459 -0.77 -19.67 -23.73
N ASP A 460 0.33 -19.53 -23.05
CA ASP A 460 0.44 -19.74 -21.60
C ASP A 460 0.30 -18.44 -20.78
N GLY A 461 0.12 -17.31 -21.48
CA GLY A 461 -0.10 -15.98 -20.89
C GLY A 461 1.19 -15.18 -20.68
N MET A 462 2.34 -15.71 -21.09
CA MET A 462 3.61 -15.00 -21.08
C MET A 462 4.02 -14.61 -22.51
N PRO A 463 4.48 -13.37 -22.76
CA PRO A 463 4.99 -12.99 -24.07
C PRO A 463 6.30 -13.72 -24.41
N ASP A 464 6.44 -14.17 -25.69
CA ASP A 464 7.69 -14.75 -26.23
C ASP A 464 8.94 -13.97 -25.82
N ALA A 465 8.88 -12.64 -25.89
CA ALA A 465 10.00 -11.77 -25.55
C ALA A 465 10.39 -11.83 -24.07
N TRP A 466 9.40 -12.00 -23.18
CA TRP A 466 9.65 -12.15 -21.75
C TRP A 466 10.24 -13.53 -21.44
N GLU A 467 9.73 -14.57 -22.08
CA GLU A 467 10.23 -15.93 -21.94
C GLU A 467 11.66 -16.05 -22.44
N ASP A 468 11.96 -15.54 -23.65
CA ASP A 468 13.32 -15.49 -24.22
C ASP A 468 14.30 -14.78 -23.25
N ALA A 469 13.87 -13.68 -22.61
CA ALA A 469 14.67 -12.92 -21.64
C ALA A 469 14.89 -13.66 -20.31
N ASN A 470 13.98 -14.56 -19.93
CA ASN A 470 14.02 -15.32 -18.68
C ASN A 470 14.47 -16.77 -18.86
N GLY A 471 14.88 -17.18 -20.10
CA GLY A 471 15.41 -18.51 -20.41
C GLY A 471 14.34 -19.60 -20.39
N LEU A 472 13.11 -19.27 -20.71
CA LEU A 472 11.97 -20.17 -20.85
C LEU A 472 11.78 -20.56 -22.32
N ASP A 473 10.94 -21.56 -22.58
CA ASP A 473 10.68 -22.07 -23.95
C ASP A 473 9.28 -21.62 -24.43
N LYS A 474 9.24 -20.56 -25.20
CA LYS A 474 8.03 -19.97 -25.81
C LYS A 474 7.18 -20.90 -26.67
N ASN A 475 7.56 -22.17 -26.82
CA ASN A 475 6.79 -23.21 -27.50
C ASN A 475 6.30 -24.30 -26.53
N ASN A 476 6.40 -24.08 -25.21
CA ASN A 476 6.08 -25.05 -24.18
C ASN A 476 5.15 -24.49 -23.11
N ALA A 477 3.87 -24.34 -23.36
CA ALA A 477 2.85 -23.82 -22.45
C ALA A 477 2.81 -24.44 -21.03
N SER A 478 3.61 -25.45 -20.73
CA SER A 478 3.67 -26.05 -19.38
C SER A 478 4.69 -25.37 -18.48
N ASP A 479 5.63 -24.60 -19.00
CA ASP A 479 6.63 -23.95 -18.17
C ASP A 479 6.07 -22.70 -17.45
N GLY A 480 5.04 -22.02 -18.00
CA GLY A 480 4.28 -20.98 -17.32
C GLY A 480 3.67 -21.41 -15.98
N LYS A 481 3.37 -22.71 -15.82
CA LYS A 481 2.83 -23.30 -14.60
C LYS A 481 3.89 -23.73 -13.59
N THR A 482 5.15 -23.74 -14.00
CA THR A 482 6.27 -24.20 -13.16
C THR A 482 6.44 -23.27 -11.95
N ILE A 483 6.31 -23.84 -10.75
CA ILE A 483 6.49 -23.12 -9.49
C ILE A 483 7.98 -23.06 -9.15
N GLY A 484 8.49 -21.87 -8.95
CA GLY A 484 9.88 -21.67 -8.55
C GLY A 484 10.12 -21.77 -7.05
N ALA A 485 11.37 -21.54 -6.65
CA ALA A 485 11.80 -21.61 -5.26
C ALA A 485 11.14 -20.54 -4.36
N ASP A 486 10.69 -19.43 -4.93
CA ASP A 486 9.94 -18.35 -4.29
C ASP A 486 8.44 -18.67 -4.10
N GLY A 487 7.98 -19.81 -4.63
CA GLY A 487 6.60 -20.28 -4.54
C GLY A 487 5.65 -19.69 -5.57
N TYR A 488 6.13 -18.89 -6.53
CA TYR A 488 5.32 -18.37 -7.65
C TYR A 488 5.54 -19.17 -8.94
N SER A 489 4.51 -19.27 -9.76
CA SER A 489 4.64 -19.77 -11.14
C SER A 489 5.35 -18.75 -12.03
N ASN A 490 5.88 -19.20 -13.17
CA ASN A 490 6.53 -18.28 -14.13
C ASN A 490 5.54 -17.24 -14.65
N LEU A 491 4.27 -17.64 -14.91
CA LEU A 491 3.21 -16.70 -15.27
C LEU A 491 2.97 -15.64 -14.18
N GLU A 492 2.95 -16.01 -12.89
CA GLU A 492 2.81 -15.04 -11.80
C GLU A 492 4.01 -14.08 -11.75
N ARG A 493 5.22 -14.56 -11.99
CA ARG A 493 6.42 -13.69 -12.07
C ARG A 493 6.31 -12.68 -13.20
N TYR A 494 5.83 -13.11 -14.37
CA TYR A 494 5.53 -12.20 -15.47
C TYR A 494 4.50 -11.15 -15.07
N MET A 495 3.32 -11.58 -14.61
CA MET A 495 2.24 -10.67 -14.23
C MET A 495 2.65 -9.68 -13.12
N ASN A 496 3.46 -10.14 -12.15
CA ASN A 496 3.97 -9.29 -11.09
C ASN A 496 5.01 -8.28 -11.59
N SER A 497 5.84 -8.67 -12.57
CA SER A 497 6.85 -7.76 -13.14
C SER A 497 6.23 -6.55 -13.87
N ILE A 498 5.03 -6.70 -14.43
CA ILE A 498 4.31 -5.61 -15.10
C ILE A 498 4.03 -4.43 -14.17
N VAL A 499 3.72 -4.70 -12.92
CA VAL A 499 3.25 -3.71 -11.93
C VAL A 499 4.18 -3.54 -10.74
N ALA A 500 5.38 -4.12 -10.80
CA ALA A 500 6.33 -4.12 -9.68
C ALA A 500 6.65 -2.71 -9.17
N GLU A 501 6.88 -1.75 -10.08
CA GLU A 501 7.18 -0.36 -9.73
C GLU A 501 6.02 0.33 -9.00
N ILE A 502 4.77 0.03 -9.37
CA ILE A 502 3.57 0.59 -8.73
C ILE A 502 3.47 0.06 -7.30
N MET A 503 3.64 -1.26 -7.13
CA MET A 503 3.56 -1.92 -5.83
C MET A 503 4.66 -1.44 -4.87
N GLU A 504 5.89 -1.29 -5.36
CA GLU A 504 7.02 -0.80 -4.58
C GLU A 504 6.83 0.68 -4.20
N ALA A 505 6.48 1.52 -5.17
CA ALA A 505 6.28 2.95 -4.94
C ALA A 505 5.06 3.24 -4.06
N GLY A 506 4.02 2.43 -4.12
CA GLY A 506 2.87 2.54 -3.20
C GLY A 506 3.29 2.36 -1.75
N ASN A 507 4.12 1.38 -1.45
CA ASN A 507 4.55 1.03 -0.10
C ASN A 507 5.76 1.85 0.40
N GLU A 508 6.36 2.69 -0.45
CA GLU A 508 7.54 3.49 -0.09
C GLU A 508 7.23 4.44 1.08
N GLY A 509 8.07 4.41 2.10
CA GLY A 509 7.95 5.23 3.31
C GLY A 509 7.02 4.67 4.38
N GLY A 510 6.35 3.55 4.15
CA GLY A 510 5.55 2.88 5.16
C GLY A 510 6.35 1.87 5.99
N THR A 511 5.82 1.53 7.15
CA THR A 511 6.38 0.49 8.04
C THR A 511 5.50 -0.75 8.01
N LEU A 512 6.08 -1.92 7.73
CA LEU A 512 5.35 -3.19 7.75
C LEU A 512 5.05 -3.58 9.19
N LEU A 513 3.79 -3.50 9.60
CA LEU A 513 3.31 -3.85 10.94
C LEU A 513 2.42 -5.09 10.88
N SER A 514 2.36 -5.83 11.98
CA SER A 514 1.51 -7.01 12.15
C SER A 514 1.23 -7.30 13.63
N GLY A 515 0.35 -8.26 13.91
CA GLY A 515 -0.02 -8.59 15.28
C GLY A 515 -0.83 -7.47 15.93
N ASN A 516 -0.32 -6.92 17.01
CA ASN A 516 -0.89 -5.77 17.71
C ASN A 516 0.10 -4.60 17.79
N GLN A 517 0.99 -4.49 16.80
CA GLN A 517 1.96 -3.39 16.74
C GLN A 517 1.23 -2.06 16.51
N ILE A 518 1.65 -1.04 17.25
CA ILE A 518 1.17 0.33 17.12
C ILE A 518 2.07 1.04 16.10
N TYR A 519 1.48 1.84 15.23
CA TYR A 519 2.21 2.76 14.39
C TYR A 519 2.79 3.87 15.29
N ASP A 520 4.09 4.09 15.20
CA ASP A 520 4.78 5.13 15.95
C ASP A 520 5.12 6.27 14.99
N ASP A 521 4.43 7.39 15.16
CA ASP A 521 4.59 8.58 14.32
C ASP A 521 5.98 9.23 14.51
N ASP A 522 6.63 8.96 15.65
CA ASP A 522 8.03 9.36 15.88
C ASP A 522 9.00 8.59 14.95
N ASN A 523 8.53 7.52 14.30
CA ASN A 523 9.23 6.78 13.24
C ASN A 523 8.68 7.10 11.84
N ASP A 524 7.82 8.12 11.68
CA ASP A 524 7.30 8.50 10.36
C ASP A 524 8.43 8.96 9.43
N PRO A 525 8.67 8.25 8.32
CA PRO A 525 9.68 8.65 7.35
C PRO A 525 9.31 9.92 6.57
N SER A 526 8.21 10.62 6.92
CA SER A 526 7.86 11.90 6.29
C SER A 526 8.94 12.98 6.46
N ASP A 527 9.84 12.81 7.44
CA ASP A 527 11.10 13.58 7.57
C ASP A 527 12.32 12.84 6.96
N GLY A 528 12.09 11.80 6.11
CA GLY A 528 13.13 10.92 5.58
C GLY A 528 13.66 10.02 6.70
N GLU A 529 13.39 8.70 6.60
CA GLU A 529 13.80 7.73 7.61
C GLU A 529 15.21 8.01 8.12
N THR A 530 15.31 8.44 9.38
CA THR A 530 16.59 8.69 10.03
C THR A 530 17.12 7.37 10.55
N VAL A 531 17.95 6.71 9.77
CA VAL A 531 18.63 5.48 10.18
C VAL A 531 20.06 5.78 10.57
N VAL A 532 20.46 5.30 11.74
CA VAL A 532 21.84 5.42 12.19
C VAL A 532 22.61 4.16 11.83
N TYR A 533 23.62 4.30 11.00
CA TYR A 533 24.53 3.23 10.60
C TYR A 533 25.86 3.36 11.35
N GLU A 534 26.26 2.30 12.02
CA GLU A 534 27.55 2.27 12.70
C GLU A 534 28.66 1.73 11.77
N LEU A 535 29.75 2.48 11.61
CA LEU A 535 30.98 2.06 10.93
C LEU A 535 32.06 1.80 11.98
N SER A 536 32.18 0.55 12.37
CA SER A 536 33.01 0.10 13.48
C SER A 536 33.76 -1.20 13.13
N SER A 537 34.69 -1.63 13.97
CA SER A 537 35.35 -2.94 13.81
C SER A 537 34.34 -4.12 13.91
N ASP A 538 33.18 -3.90 14.50
CA ASP A 538 32.15 -4.93 14.70
C ASP A 538 31.24 -5.10 13.46
N THR A 539 31.15 -4.05 12.62
CA THR A 539 30.37 -4.05 11.38
C THR A 539 31.21 -4.30 10.12
N TYR A 540 32.53 -4.50 10.27
CA TYR A 540 33.51 -4.63 9.21
C TYR A 540 33.51 -6.03 8.57
N LEU A 541 33.49 -6.11 7.26
CA LEU A 541 33.38 -7.37 6.50
C LEU A 541 34.70 -7.95 5.98
N ASN A 542 35.75 -7.13 5.80
CA ASN A 542 37.00 -7.62 5.23
C ASN A 542 37.82 -8.39 6.26
N SER A 543 38.27 -9.57 5.91
CA SER A 543 39.09 -10.44 6.78
C SER A 543 40.57 -10.02 6.92
N ASP A 544 41.02 -8.98 6.25
CA ASP A 544 42.40 -8.57 6.19
C ASP A 544 42.82 -7.80 7.43
N SER A 545 43.68 -8.41 8.22
CA SER A 545 44.19 -7.95 9.50
C SER A 545 45.22 -6.80 9.42
N GLY A 546 45.29 -6.02 8.34
CA GLY A 546 46.20 -4.89 8.23
C GLY A 546 46.18 -4.16 6.91
N ASN A 547 46.33 -2.84 6.94
CA ASN A 547 46.60 -1.93 5.83
C ASN A 547 45.72 -2.05 4.58
N SER A 548 44.41 -2.07 4.72
CA SER A 548 43.49 -1.99 3.57
C SER A 548 43.23 -0.53 3.18
N ALA A 549 43.29 -0.24 1.88
CA ALA A 549 42.89 1.06 1.34
C ALA A 549 41.35 1.21 1.22
N LEU A 550 40.62 0.12 1.41
CA LEU A 550 39.14 0.05 1.33
C LEU A 550 38.61 -0.85 2.45
N TRP A 551 37.68 -0.31 3.26
CA TRP A 551 36.93 -1.04 4.27
C TRP A 551 35.48 -1.12 3.87
N ILE A 552 34.89 -2.31 3.89
CA ILE A 552 33.51 -2.58 3.56
C ILE A 552 32.77 -3.00 4.83
N PHE A 553 31.61 -2.41 5.09
CA PHE A 553 30.79 -2.67 6.28
C PHE A 553 29.54 -3.48 5.89
N ASN A 554 29.00 -4.25 6.82
CA ASN A 554 27.83 -5.13 6.62
C ASN A 554 26.52 -4.36 6.30
N ASN A 555 26.53 -3.06 6.48
CA ASN A 555 25.40 -2.15 6.22
C ASN A 555 25.49 -1.45 4.83
N GLY A 556 26.41 -1.89 3.97
CA GLY A 556 26.56 -1.41 2.59
C GLY A 556 27.44 -0.16 2.43
N PHE A 557 27.83 0.52 3.51
CA PHE A 557 28.81 1.61 3.45
C PHE A 557 30.22 1.07 3.23
N SER A 558 31.10 1.92 2.70
CA SER A 558 32.55 1.63 2.68
C SER A 558 33.36 2.91 2.92
N ILE A 559 34.59 2.74 3.44
CA ILE A 559 35.56 3.83 3.62
C ILE A 559 36.78 3.51 2.77
N SER A 560 37.20 4.44 1.93
CA SER A 560 38.45 4.37 1.18
C SER A 560 39.40 5.48 1.62
N ASN A 561 40.70 5.30 1.38
CA ASN A 561 41.72 6.32 1.60
C ASN A 561 42.78 6.29 0.50
N ASP A 562 43.45 7.41 0.28
CA ASP A 562 44.48 7.62 -0.74
C ASP A 562 45.91 7.34 -0.24
N GLY A 563 46.08 7.05 1.05
CA GLY A 563 47.39 6.90 1.70
C GLY A 563 47.74 5.53 2.29
N GLY A 564 46.86 4.57 2.21
CA GLY A 564 47.15 3.14 2.41
C GLY A 564 47.50 2.65 3.80
N LYS A 565 47.11 3.31 4.91
CA LYS A 565 47.35 2.79 6.28
C LYS A 565 46.18 3.07 7.24
N GLY A 566 45.16 2.20 7.19
CA GLY A 566 44.21 2.06 8.29
C GLY A 566 44.50 0.76 9.05
N TYR A 567 44.32 0.76 10.35
CA TYR A 567 44.45 -0.46 11.15
C TYR A 567 43.10 -0.85 11.71
N SER A 568 42.74 -2.11 11.56
CA SER A 568 41.59 -2.68 12.26
C SER A 568 41.94 -3.02 13.71
N LYS A 569 41.02 -2.80 14.62
CA LYS A 569 40.92 -3.08 16.04
C LYS A 569 41.45 -1.98 16.97
N GLY A 570 40.54 -1.13 17.41
CA GLY A 570 40.51 -0.46 18.67
C GLY A 570 39.59 -1.18 19.67
N GLU A 571 39.60 -0.80 20.90
CA GLU A 571 38.64 -1.27 21.91
C GLU A 571 37.23 -0.70 21.62
N GLN A 572 36.19 -1.37 22.06
CA GLN A 572 34.79 -0.95 21.90
C GLN A 572 34.35 -0.65 20.43
N GLY A 573 34.75 -1.47 19.50
CA GLY A 573 34.35 -1.34 18.09
C GLY A 573 35.08 -0.22 17.32
N CYS A 574 36.00 0.52 17.90
CA CYS A 574 36.72 1.60 17.20
C CYS A 574 37.72 1.09 16.15
N VAL A 575 37.95 1.92 15.15
CA VAL A 575 38.92 1.73 14.06
C VAL A 575 40.04 2.79 14.19
N LYS A 576 41.27 2.42 13.88
CA LYS A 576 42.40 3.38 13.88
C LYS A 576 42.45 4.11 12.55
N TYR A 577 42.47 5.43 12.61
CA TYR A 577 42.63 6.33 11.45
C TYR A 577 44.00 7.00 11.48
N SER A 578 44.69 7.02 10.35
CA SER A 578 45.99 7.65 10.23
C SER A 578 45.85 9.19 10.19
N SER A 579 46.63 9.88 11.03
CA SER A 579 46.67 11.34 11.05
C SER A 579 47.07 11.95 9.71
N GLY A 580 46.39 12.99 9.27
CA GLY A 580 46.67 13.74 8.05
C GLY A 580 46.21 13.04 6.73
N VAL A 581 45.63 11.85 6.81
CA VAL A 581 45.07 11.14 5.68
C VAL A 581 43.61 11.53 5.48
N GLN A 582 43.20 11.77 4.25
CA GLN A 582 41.81 11.97 3.89
C GLN A 582 41.13 10.62 3.69
N PHE A 583 40.00 10.44 4.32
CA PHE A 583 39.12 9.29 4.19
C PHE A 583 37.87 9.68 3.41
N THR A 584 37.46 8.81 2.51
CA THR A 584 36.20 8.96 1.75
C THR A 584 35.22 7.89 2.17
N VAL A 585 34.10 8.30 2.70
CA VAL A 585 32.96 7.42 2.99
C VAL A 585 32.10 7.32 1.74
N ASN A 586 31.91 6.11 1.23
CA ASN A 586 30.99 5.86 0.12
C ASN A 586 29.62 5.50 0.69
N ILE A 587 28.62 6.22 0.25
CA ILE A 587 27.23 6.11 0.71
C ILE A 587 26.48 5.21 -0.27
N PRO A 588 25.75 4.19 0.19
CA PRO A 588 24.89 3.38 -0.68
C PRO A 588 23.88 4.23 -1.44
N SER A 589 23.56 3.81 -2.67
CA SER A 589 22.58 4.52 -3.50
C SER A 589 21.23 4.68 -2.78
N GLY A 590 20.63 5.85 -2.89
CA GLY A 590 19.35 6.15 -2.26
C GLY A 590 19.42 6.58 -0.79
N LYS A 591 20.62 6.81 -0.24
CA LYS A 591 20.79 7.34 1.12
C LYS A 591 21.47 8.69 1.10
N LYS A 592 21.08 9.57 2.04
CA LYS A 592 21.74 10.85 2.30
C LYS A 592 22.19 10.90 3.75
N VAL A 593 23.47 11.19 3.99
CA VAL A 593 24.00 11.39 5.33
C VAL A 593 23.76 12.86 5.74
N THR A 594 23.06 13.05 6.83
CA THR A 594 22.75 14.39 7.38
C THR A 594 23.59 14.71 8.61
N LYS A 595 24.02 13.68 9.34
CA LYS A 595 24.76 13.83 10.60
C LYS A 595 25.83 12.76 10.74
N VAL A 596 26.97 13.12 11.27
CA VAL A 596 28.10 12.23 11.57
C VAL A 596 28.37 12.25 13.06
N GLY A 597 28.17 11.14 13.73
CA GLY A 597 28.64 10.91 15.09
C GLY A 597 30.04 10.31 15.08
N ILE A 598 30.90 10.79 15.94
CA ILE A 598 32.27 10.25 16.11
C ILE A 598 32.47 9.95 17.59
N TYR A 599 32.83 8.69 17.89
CA TYR A 599 33.12 8.23 19.24
C TYR A 599 34.52 7.63 19.27
N GLY A 600 35.37 8.06 20.23
CA GLY A 600 36.71 7.51 20.28
C GLY A 600 37.65 8.22 21.24
N TYR A 601 38.95 8.01 21.01
CA TYR A 601 40.05 8.51 21.85
C TYR A 601 41.35 8.67 21.05
N ASP A 602 42.37 9.38 21.60
CA ASP A 602 43.74 9.36 21.10
C ASP A 602 44.52 8.21 21.73
N ASN A 603 45.18 7.40 20.92
CA ASN A 603 45.91 6.20 21.37
C ASN A 603 47.24 6.49 22.07
N TYR A 604 47.70 7.74 22.13
CA TYR A 604 48.91 8.15 22.81
C TYR A 604 48.61 8.90 24.12
N ALA A 605 49.52 8.77 25.11
CA ALA A 605 49.31 9.37 26.42
C ALA A 605 49.70 10.88 26.47
N ASP A 606 50.34 11.39 25.41
CA ASP A 606 50.93 12.75 25.36
C ASP A 606 50.43 13.56 24.14
N GLY A 607 49.29 13.22 23.57
CA GLY A 607 48.75 13.92 22.44
C GLY A 607 47.24 13.78 22.32
N ASP A 608 46.61 14.83 21.86
CA ASP A 608 45.21 14.87 21.54
C ASP A 608 45.01 14.76 20.03
N SER A 609 44.13 13.86 19.59
CA SER A 609 43.65 13.83 18.18
C SER A 609 42.40 14.67 18.04
N TYR A 610 42.17 15.17 16.85
CA TYR A 610 40.97 15.95 16.56
C TYR A 610 40.48 15.71 15.15
N LEU A 611 39.21 16.06 14.85
CA LEU A 611 38.65 16.06 13.51
C LEU A 611 39.13 17.35 12.83
N ALA A 612 39.95 17.22 11.77
CA ALA A 612 40.50 18.36 11.05
C ALA A 612 39.64 18.82 9.87
N GLU A 613 38.86 17.92 9.30
CA GLU A 613 37.95 18.23 8.19
C GLU A 613 36.76 17.23 8.20
N LEU A 614 35.58 17.72 7.86
CA LEU A 614 34.40 16.91 7.58
C LEU A 614 33.61 17.52 6.44
N ASN A 615 33.46 16.76 5.34
CA ASN A 615 32.70 17.16 4.15
C ASN A 615 33.09 18.55 3.59
N GLY A 616 34.42 18.83 3.55
CA GLY A 616 34.99 20.09 3.07
C GLY A 616 35.02 21.24 4.07
N MET A 617 34.51 21.01 5.29
CA MET A 617 34.60 22.01 6.36
C MET A 617 35.83 21.73 7.26
N GLU A 618 36.72 22.69 7.36
CA GLU A 618 37.92 22.61 8.18
C GLU A 618 37.65 22.99 9.64
N TYR A 619 38.30 22.31 10.59
CA TYR A 619 38.22 22.53 12.01
C TYR A 619 39.64 22.79 12.62
N SER A 620 39.69 23.57 13.67
CA SER A 620 40.93 23.84 14.37
C SER A 620 41.31 22.74 15.36
N GLU A 621 42.55 22.73 15.80
CA GLU A 621 43.06 21.81 16.84
C GLU A 621 42.40 21.94 18.22
N THR A 622 41.49 22.90 18.39
CA THR A 622 40.69 23.09 19.60
C THR A 622 39.24 22.59 19.42
N ASP A 623 38.84 22.27 18.18
CA ASP A 623 37.50 21.77 17.88
C ASP A 623 37.52 20.24 17.85
N TYR A 624 36.45 19.61 18.28
CA TYR A 624 36.24 18.16 18.24
C TYR A 624 37.46 17.32 18.66
N VAL A 625 38.04 17.66 19.79
CA VAL A 625 39.28 17.06 20.34
C VAL A 625 38.96 15.78 21.11
N PHE A 626 39.71 14.72 20.82
CA PHE A 626 39.60 13.42 21.48
C PHE A 626 40.75 13.25 22.50
N PRO A 627 40.42 12.96 23.77
CA PRO A 627 41.41 12.93 24.82
C PRO A 627 42.41 11.81 24.70
N ALA A 628 43.62 12.04 25.14
CA ALA A 628 44.70 11.06 25.28
C ALA A 628 44.34 9.97 26.28
N LYS A 629 45.02 8.81 26.18
CA LYS A 629 44.99 7.77 27.22
C LYS A 629 45.56 8.25 28.54
N ILE A 630 44.95 7.82 29.63
CA ILE A 630 45.54 7.95 30.97
C ILE A 630 46.29 6.66 31.30
N GLY A 631 47.63 6.69 31.14
CA GLY A 631 48.45 5.49 31.19
C GLY A 631 48.13 4.53 30.06
N THR A 632 47.60 3.35 30.36
CA THR A 632 47.14 2.37 29.35
C THR A 632 45.64 2.42 29.12
N THR A 633 44.87 3.24 29.85
CA THR A 633 43.41 3.26 29.83
C THR A 633 42.90 4.29 28.84
N PRO A 634 42.10 3.89 27.82
CA PRO A 634 41.43 4.82 26.91
C PRO A 634 40.43 5.73 27.64
N VAL A 635 40.39 7.00 27.25
CA VAL A 635 39.38 7.97 27.67
C VAL A 635 38.53 8.35 26.48
N TYR A 636 37.30 7.89 26.44
CA TYR A 636 36.42 8.09 25.31
C TYR A 636 35.68 9.41 25.34
N LYS A 637 35.43 9.99 24.16
CA LYS A 637 34.59 11.16 23.96
C LYS A 637 33.76 10.97 22.71
N SER A 638 32.60 11.58 22.65
CA SER A 638 31.73 11.56 21.48
C SER A 638 31.35 12.97 21.04
N TYR A 639 31.14 13.10 19.74
CA TYR A 639 30.61 14.29 19.11
C TYR A 639 29.59 13.91 18.06
N ASP A 640 28.54 14.67 17.96
CA ASP A 640 27.51 14.61 16.89
C ASP A 640 27.59 15.89 16.07
N ILE A 641 27.81 15.76 14.78
CA ILE A 641 28.07 16.89 13.87
C ILE A 641 27.07 16.85 12.74
N GLU A 642 26.18 17.84 12.68
CA GLU A 642 25.27 18.00 11.55
C GLU A 642 26.06 18.47 10.33
N LEU A 643 25.81 17.86 9.17
CA LEU A 643 26.40 18.31 7.91
C LEU A 643 25.66 19.57 7.43
N VAL A 644 26.41 20.60 7.03
CA VAL A 644 25.84 21.84 6.48
C VAL A 644 24.95 21.59 5.25
N SER A 645 25.28 20.56 4.49
CA SER A 645 24.47 20.02 3.42
C SER A 645 24.49 18.51 3.47
N PRO A 646 23.34 17.82 3.36
CA PRO A 646 23.31 16.37 3.32
C PRO A 646 24.20 15.82 2.22
N ALA A 647 25.00 14.79 2.54
CA ALA A 647 25.94 14.18 1.60
C ALA A 647 25.30 12.97 0.89
N GLU A 648 25.41 12.92 -0.43
CA GLU A 648 25.01 11.80 -1.28
C GLU A 648 26.20 11.23 -2.04
N GLY A 649 26.21 9.92 -2.25
CA GLY A 649 27.28 9.25 -2.97
C GLY A 649 28.57 9.15 -2.14
N THR A 650 29.15 10.26 -1.74
CA THR A 650 30.36 10.28 -0.89
C THR A 650 30.42 11.51 -0.02
N PHE A 651 31.11 11.40 1.12
CA PHE A 651 31.67 12.54 1.88
C PHE A 651 33.07 12.21 2.38
N THR A 652 33.81 13.26 2.73
CA THR A 652 35.20 13.11 3.21
C THR A 652 35.33 13.49 4.66
N PHE A 653 36.31 12.92 5.37
CA PHE A 653 36.78 13.40 6.65
C PHE A 653 38.30 13.25 6.79
N LYS A 654 38.90 14.06 7.64
CA LYS A 654 40.31 14.01 7.93
C LYS A 654 40.54 14.06 9.43
N ALA A 655 41.29 13.09 9.92
CA ALA A 655 41.74 13.06 11.32
C ALA A 655 43.11 13.72 11.43
N ALA A 656 43.37 14.46 12.50
CA ALA A 656 44.67 15.06 12.84
C ALA A 656 45.04 14.75 14.26
N GLY A 657 46.31 15.02 14.65
CA GLY A 657 46.91 14.61 15.94
C GLY A 657 47.79 13.39 15.76
N LYS A 658 48.06 12.60 16.83
CA LYS A 658 49.01 11.50 16.75
C LYS A 658 48.37 10.19 16.25
N GLN A 659 47.36 9.68 16.93
CA GLN A 659 46.71 8.43 16.49
C GLN A 659 45.24 8.39 16.90
N CYS A 660 44.38 8.56 15.93
CA CYS A 660 42.94 8.59 16.10
C CYS A 660 42.37 7.18 16.12
N VAL A 661 41.60 6.86 17.15
CA VAL A 661 40.93 5.57 17.31
C VAL A 661 39.43 5.84 17.50
N TRP A 662 38.68 5.81 16.43
CA TRP A 662 37.28 6.23 16.39
C TRP A 662 36.36 5.15 15.79
N LYS A 663 35.08 5.22 16.12
CA LYS A 663 34.01 4.66 15.33
C LYS A 663 33.10 5.78 14.87
N LEU A 664 32.50 5.61 13.72
CA LEU A 664 31.57 6.57 13.15
C LEU A 664 30.15 6.03 13.25
N SER A 665 29.20 6.91 13.53
CA SER A 665 27.78 6.66 13.35
C SER A 665 27.24 7.65 12.32
N LEU A 666 26.57 7.13 11.29
CA LEU A 666 26.07 7.93 10.19
C LEU A 666 24.54 7.98 10.27
N THR A 667 24.01 9.14 10.55
CA THR A 667 22.58 9.39 10.47
C THR A 667 22.25 9.69 9.02
N THR A 668 21.39 8.86 8.43
CA THR A 668 20.94 9.04 7.04
C THR A 668 19.48 9.38 7.00
N THR A 669 19.11 10.15 5.99
CA THR A 669 17.74 10.26 5.52
C THR A 669 17.63 9.59 4.16
N THR A 670 16.59 8.84 3.93
CA THR A 670 16.24 8.39 2.59
C THR A 670 15.59 9.59 1.88
N PRO A 671 16.06 10.00 0.69
CA PRO A 671 15.42 11.10 -0.01
C PRO A 671 13.96 10.74 -0.30
N THR A 672 13.03 11.37 0.34
CA THR A 672 11.64 11.35 -0.06
C THR A 672 11.51 12.16 -1.34
N GLY A 673 11.41 11.46 -2.47
CA GLY A 673 10.85 11.96 -3.71
C GLY A 673 11.52 13.17 -4.36
N ILE A 674 11.66 13.06 -5.65
CA ILE A 674 11.60 14.09 -6.70
C ILE A 674 12.23 15.47 -6.34
N SER A 675 13.51 15.64 -6.67
CA SER A 675 14.14 16.96 -6.68
C SER A 675 13.43 17.88 -7.69
N GLU A 676 12.95 19.04 -7.24
CA GLU A 676 12.49 20.10 -8.12
C GLU A 676 13.65 20.57 -9.02
N ILE A 677 13.43 20.55 -10.32
CA ILE A 677 14.38 21.12 -11.28
C ILE A 677 13.84 22.48 -11.69
N ASN A 678 14.62 23.51 -11.43
CA ASN A 678 14.35 24.84 -11.94
C ASN A 678 14.41 24.83 -13.47
N THR A 679 13.37 25.34 -14.15
CA THR A 679 13.17 25.24 -15.60
C THR A 679 14.19 26.06 -16.43
N ASP A 680 15.13 26.76 -15.79
CA ASP A 680 16.09 27.65 -16.46
C ASP A 680 17.41 26.99 -16.87
N GLU A 681 17.67 25.74 -16.57
CA GLU A 681 18.87 25.04 -17.06
C GLU A 681 18.68 24.49 -18.47
N LYS A 682 19.14 25.29 -19.44
CA LYS A 682 19.30 24.93 -20.85
C LYS A 682 20.45 23.96 -21.09
N ASN A 683 20.35 22.72 -20.66
CA ASN A 683 21.24 21.66 -21.17
C ASN A 683 20.57 20.28 -21.14
N ALA A 684 20.24 19.91 -22.21
CA ALA A 684 20.24 18.90 -23.23
C ALA A 684 20.33 17.43 -22.73
N GLY A 685 19.40 16.97 -21.91
CA GLY A 685 19.01 15.55 -21.91
C GLY A 685 17.60 15.44 -22.51
N LYS A 686 17.36 14.44 -23.32
CA LYS A 686 16.00 14.13 -23.78
C LYS A 686 15.11 13.89 -22.58
N ILE A 687 13.90 14.43 -22.63
CA ILE A 687 12.89 14.28 -21.57
C ILE A 687 11.83 13.34 -22.10
N TYR A 688 11.42 12.42 -21.26
CA TYR A 688 10.40 11.44 -21.56
C TYR A 688 9.27 11.55 -20.53
N ASN A 689 8.04 11.30 -20.94
CA ASN A 689 6.96 11.05 -19.97
C ASN A 689 7.13 9.67 -19.33
N LEU A 690 6.27 9.30 -18.38
CA LEU A 690 6.31 8.00 -17.70
C LEU A 690 6.08 6.81 -18.64
N GLN A 691 5.49 7.04 -19.83
CA GLN A 691 5.29 6.04 -20.88
C GLN A 691 6.49 5.92 -21.84
N GLY A 692 7.61 6.58 -21.55
CA GLY A 692 8.82 6.54 -22.38
C GLY A 692 8.75 7.35 -23.67
N VAL A 693 7.71 8.19 -23.85
CA VAL A 693 7.58 9.06 -25.03
C VAL A 693 8.44 10.32 -24.86
N GLU A 694 9.29 10.63 -25.85
CA GLU A 694 10.14 11.83 -25.84
C GLU A 694 9.28 13.09 -25.93
N MET A 695 9.35 13.92 -24.89
CA MET A 695 8.63 15.18 -24.81
C MET A 695 9.38 16.29 -25.55
N LYS A 696 8.68 16.97 -26.48
CA LYS A 696 9.23 18.08 -27.25
C LYS A 696 8.39 19.35 -26.99
N GLY A 697 9.04 20.42 -26.56
CA GLY A 697 8.41 21.70 -26.27
C GLY A 697 8.23 21.96 -24.77
N SER A 698 7.30 22.88 -24.44
CA SER A 698 7.01 23.25 -23.05
C SER A 698 6.32 22.07 -22.34
N LEU A 699 6.87 21.64 -21.21
CA LEU A 699 6.29 20.59 -20.40
C LEU A 699 5.08 21.14 -19.63
N GLN A 700 4.02 20.36 -19.56
CA GLN A 700 2.89 20.62 -18.69
C GLN A 700 3.22 20.15 -17.26
N PRO A 701 2.50 20.62 -16.23
CA PRO A 701 2.65 20.06 -14.89
C PRO A 701 2.51 18.53 -14.91
N GLY A 702 3.48 17.83 -14.34
CA GLY A 702 3.50 16.35 -14.37
C GLY A 702 4.87 15.79 -14.03
N ILE A 703 4.96 14.45 -14.02
CA ILE A 703 6.19 13.70 -13.76
C ILE A 703 6.84 13.30 -15.09
N TYR A 704 8.14 13.51 -15.20
CA TYR A 704 8.93 13.24 -16.41
C TYR A 704 10.23 12.54 -16.05
N ILE A 705 10.90 11.93 -17.03
CA ILE A 705 12.19 11.26 -16.90
C ILE A 705 13.23 11.99 -17.75
N ARG A 706 14.38 12.32 -17.17
CA ARG A 706 15.56 12.85 -17.87
C ARG A 706 16.82 12.17 -17.32
N ASN A 707 17.65 11.64 -18.22
CA ASN A 707 18.87 10.90 -17.86
C ASN A 707 18.63 9.76 -16.84
N GLY A 708 17.50 9.03 -16.99
CA GLY A 708 17.12 7.95 -16.09
C GLY A 708 16.58 8.37 -14.72
N LYS A 709 16.41 9.68 -14.48
CA LYS A 709 15.86 10.21 -13.21
C LYS A 709 14.51 10.85 -13.43
N LYS A 710 13.55 10.56 -12.58
CA LYS A 710 12.22 11.21 -12.55
C LYS A 710 12.33 12.64 -12.00
N PHE A 711 11.54 13.56 -12.53
CA PHE A 711 11.41 14.94 -12.02
C PHE A 711 9.99 15.46 -12.23
N VAL A 712 9.57 16.41 -11.41
CA VAL A 712 8.24 17.05 -11.50
C VAL A 712 8.36 18.42 -12.18
N VAL A 713 7.41 18.72 -13.07
CA VAL A 713 7.12 20.06 -13.55
C VAL A 713 5.86 20.54 -12.83
N LYS A 714 5.94 21.65 -12.11
CA LYS A 714 4.81 22.31 -11.41
C LYS A 714 4.09 23.28 -12.32
#